data_a187450f59145b5dabf8931dd456555a
#
_entry.id   a187450f59145b5dabf8931dd456555a
#
_cell.length_a   1.000
_cell.length_b   1.000
_cell.length_c   1.000
_cell.angle_alpha   90.00
_cell.angle_beta   90.00
_cell.angle_gamma   90.00
#
_symmetry.space_group_name_H-M   'P 1'
#
loop_
_entity.id
_entity.type
_entity.pdbx_description
1 polymer ?
#
loop_
_entity_poly.entity_id
_entity_poly.type
_entity_poly.pdbx_seq_one_letter_code
_entity_poly.pdbx_strand_id
1 'polypeptide(L)'
;MKKKFLSLTLGSLLVSALSAEENGFFVSAGYQIGESSQMVKNTKGIQELSDSYERLNNLLTNYSVLNTLIRQSADPNAINNARGNLNASAKNLINDKKNSPAYQAVLLALNAVVGFWNSIAWNVQCGGYTEANGVKTSGSETFNNQPGHSSDHITCGGSGLDPYKAGISGPLSIENFKKLNEAYQIIQTAFKGNPKEGLPVLSNTNTTMEVKIITKKNNSQNQDTNETKNVTNNAHNLLTQAQTIMNVLTQNCPWVNNRAGELGGASWNINKGGNACEIFDTEISAIQDVIKNATIVVEQSKIVAANAQNQHNLDTGKTFNPYKDANFAQSMFANAKAQAEILNRAQAMVKDLETIPQTFRDEFLASCYKPYNGGTYGTPLGTVTKDTFATGCAYVGETLTSLKDSIAHFGTQAEQIHNARNLAYTLANFSGQYQKLGEHYDSITAALSNLPDAQSLQNVVSKKTNPNSPQGIQDNYYIDSNIHSQVQSRSQELGSNPFRRAGLIAASTTNNGAMNGIGFQVGYKQFFGKNKRWGARYYGFVDYNHTYNKSQFFNSDSDVWTYGVGSDLLVNFINDKATKHNKISFGAFGGIQLAGTSWLNSQYVNLANVNNYYKAKINTSNFQFLFNLGLRTNLARNKRRGTEHSAQHGMELGVKIPTINTNYYSLLGTTLQYRRLYSVYLNYVFAY
;
A
#
# COMPACT_ATOMS: atom_id res chain seq x y z
N MET A 1 27.87 -1.07 -42.53
CA MET A 1 27.14 -1.33 -43.79
C MET A 1 27.10 -0.05 -44.60
N LYS A 2 27.61 -0.11 -45.82
CA LYS A 2 27.87 1.06 -46.73
C LYS A 2 26.56 1.63 -47.26
N LYS A 3 26.30 2.90 -46.99
CA LYS A 3 25.19 3.66 -47.58
C LYS A 3 25.49 3.89 -49.06
N LYS A 4 24.67 3.33 -49.94
CA LYS A 4 24.64 3.70 -51.36
C LYS A 4 23.60 4.81 -51.55
N PHE A 5 24.06 5.99 -51.84
CA PHE A 5 23.22 7.09 -52.35
C PHE A 5 22.80 6.75 -53.77
N LEU A 6 21.50 6.70 -54.01
CA LEU A 6 20.93 6.60 -55.36
C LEU A 6 20.87 8.02 -55.92
N SER A 7 21.73 8.36 -56.86
CA SER A 7 21.64 9.59 -57.61
C SER A 7 20.58 9.42 -58.70
N LEU A 8 19.49 10.15 -58.59
CA LEU A 8 18.46 10.24 -59.62
C LEU A 8 18.85 11.32 -60.59
N THR A 9 19.37 10.99 -61.76
CA THR A 9 19.54 11.90 -62.91
C THR A 9 18.17 12.17 -63.54
N LEU A 10 17.65 13.38 -63.37
CA LEU A 10 16.45 13.85 -64.04
C LEU A 10 16.82 14.33 -65.44
N GLY A 11 16.40 13.63 -66.48
CA GLY A 11 16.51 14.01 -67.86
C GLY A 11 15.51 15.10 -68.22
N SER A 12 16.01 16.15 -68.86
CA SER A 12 15.30 17.29 -69.38
C SER A 12 14.40 16.95 -70.56
N LEU A 13 13.14 17.42 -70.59
CA LEU A 13 12.36 17.60 -71.82
C LEU A 13 11.49 18.85 -71.78
N LEU A 14 11.66 19.58 -72.75
CA LEU A 14 11.31 20.90 -73.25
C LEU A 14 9.82 21.23 -73.41
N VAL A 15 9.55 22.51 -73.24
CA VAL A 15 8.87 23.57 -74.07
C VAL A 15 7.38 23.81 -73.77
N SER A 16 6.99 24.90 -73.28
CA SER A 16 6.58 26.19 -73.84
C SER A 16 5.49 26.92 -73.04
N ALA A 17 5.73 28.25 -73.01
CA ALA A 17 4.79 29.35 -72.90
C ALA A 17 3.94 29.54 -71.64
N LEU A 18 4.48 30.24 -70.70
CA LEU A 18 4.05 31.52 -70.10
C LEU A 18 2.68 31.54 -69.43
N SER A 19 2.60 30.90 -68.21
CA SER A 19 1.53 31.23 -67.26
C SER A 19 2.01 30.99 -65.83
N ALA A 20 1.39 31.60 -64.83
CA ALA A 20 1.66 31.26 -63.41
C ALA A 20 1.30 29.81 -63.08
N GLU A 21 0.64 29.16 -64.01
CA GLU A 21 0.29 27.75 -64.00
C GLU A 21 0.88 27.07 -65.25
N GLU A 22 2.13 26.65 -65.13
CA GLU A 22 2.82 25.87 -66.18
C GLU A 22 2.78 24.36 -65.78
N ASN A 23 2.76 23.52 -66.81
CA ASN A 23 2.98 22.09 -66.64
C ASN A 23 4.42 21.88 -66.19
N GLY A 24 4.65 21.08 -65.24
CA GLY A 24 6.02 20.87 -64.76
C GLY A 24 6.11 20.06 -63.47
N PHE A 25 7.34 19.80 -63.12
CA PHE A 25 7.62 19.13 -61.86
C PHE A 25 7.42 20.10 -60.69
N PHE A 26 6.97 19.56 -59.57
CA PHE A 26 6.86 20.31 -58.33
C PHE A 26 7.37 19.51 -57.15
N VAL A 27 7.85 20.26 -56.18
CA VAL A 27 8.22 19.74 -54.87
C VAL A 27 7.45 20.55 -53.82
N SER A 28 6.91 19.92 -52.83
CA SER A 28 6.32 20.62 -51.70
C SER A 28 6.76 20.06 -50.38
N ALA A 29 6.89 20.94 -49.42
CA ALA A 29 7.15 20.57 -48.03
C ALA A 29 6.29 21.46 -47.13
N GLY A 30 5.83 20.90 -46.02
CA GLY A 30 4.99 21.65 -45.08
C GLY A 30 4.79 20.98 -43.74
N TYR A 31 4.16 21.76 -42.90
CA TYR A 31 3.78 21.35 -41.58
C TYR A 31 2.31 20.90 -41.56
N GLN A 32 2.03 19.91 -40.77
CA GLN A 32 0.67 19.40 -40.63
C GLN A 32 0.31 19.18 -39.15
N ILE A 33 -0.95 19.49 -38.85
CA ILE A 33 -1.57 19.24 -37.57
C ILE A 33 -2.82 18.41 -37.80
N GLY A 34 -3.17 17.55 -36.87
CA GLY A 34 -4.33 16.70 -37.02
C GLY A 34 -4.73 16.00 -35.73
N GLU A 35 -5.51 15.00 -35.92
CA GLU A 35 -6.00 14.19 -34.83
C GLU A 35 -5.91 12.71 -35.20
N SER A 36 -5.49 11.93 -34.23
CA SER A 36 -5.49 10.47 -34.28
C SER A 36 -6.48 9.91 -33.29
N SER A 37 -6.93 8.70 -33.54
CA SER A 37 -7.80 7.98 -32.62
C SER A 37 -7.22 6.60 -32.31
N GLN A 38 -7.28 6.25 -31.06
CA GLN A 38 -7.00 4.92 -30.53
C GLN A 38 -8.31 4.26 -30.11
N MET A 39 -8.60 3.10 -30.64
CA MET A 39 -9.82 2.34 -30.36
C MET A 39 -9.48 0.96 -29.84
N VAL A 40 -10.06 0.60 -28.71
CA VAL A 40 -9.96 -0.74 -28.13
C VAL A 40 -11.35 -1.38 -28.17
N LYS A 41 -11.44 -2.60 -28.67
CA LYS A 41 -12.70 -3.35 -28.81
C LYS A 41 -12.56 -4.77 -28.27
N ASN A 42 -13.68 -5.31 -27.78
CA ASN A 42 -13.84 -6.73 -27.42
C ASN A 42 -12.86 -7.24 -26.36
N THR A 43 -12.65 -6.48 -25.28
CA THR A 43 -11.69 -6.83 -24.22
C THR A 43 -12.12 -7.98 -23.31
N LYS A 44 -13.36 -8.43 -23.44
CA LYS A 44 -13.97 -9.47 -22.59
C LYS A 44 -13.17 -10.78 -22.58
N GLY A 45 -12.67 -11.22 -23.74
CA GLY A 45 -11.90 -12.47 -23.84
C GLY A 45 -10.59 -12.47 -23.04
N ILE A 46 -9.85 -11.34 -23.06
CA ILE A 46 -8.63 -11.20 -22.26
C ILE A 46 -8.97 -11.15 -20.76
N GLN A 47 -10.04 -10.45 -20.39
CA GLN A 47 -10.47 -10.37 -19.00
C GLN A 47 -10.85 -11.73 -18.47
N GLU A 48 -11.74 -12.45 -19.15
CA GLU A 48 -12.23 -13.78 -18.74
C GLU A 48 -11.07 -14.77 -18.61
N LEU A 49 -10.12 -14.74 -19.55
CA LEU A 49 -8.94 -15.60 -19.49
C LEU A 49 -8.04 -15.22 -18.33
N SER A 50 -7.75 -13.94 -18.14
CA SER A 50 -6.93 -13.46 -17.01
C SER A 50 -7.55 -13.84 -15.67
N ASP A 51 -8.86 -13.64 -15.50
CA ASP A 51 -9.58 -13.97 -14.27
C ASP A 51 -9.61 -15.50 -14.03
N SER A 52 -9.68 -16.29 -15.11
CA SER A 52 -9.61 -17.76 -15.02
C SER A 52 -8.24 -18.24 -14.56
N TYR A 53 -7.16 -17.66 -15.10
CA TYR A 53 -5.80 -17.97 -14.68
C TYR A 53 -5.49 -17.49 -13.27
N GLU A 54 -5.97 -16.32 -12.87
CA GLU A 54 -5.83 -15.82 -11.49
C GLU A 54 -6.55 -16.75 -10.50
N ARG A 55 -7.77 -17.17 -10.83
CA ARG A 55 -8.53 -18.13 -10.02
C ARG A 55 -7.83 -19.48 -9.92
N LEU A 56 -7.35 -20.00 -11.05
CA LEU A 56 -6.59 -21.25 -11.08
C LEU A 56 -5.31 -21.14 -10.25
N ASN A 57 -4.55 -20.06 -10.39
CA ASN A 57 -3.32 -19.83 -9.62
C ASN A 57 -3.59 -19.79 -8.12
N ASN A 58 -4.67 -19.11 -7.70
CA ASN A 58 -5.09 -19.05 -6.29
C ASN A 58 -5.49 -20.43 -5.76
N LEU A 59 -6.23 -21.21 -6.55
CA LEU A 59 -6.58 -22.60 -6.21
C LEU A 59 -5.35 -23.48 -6.07
N LEU A 60 -4.41 -23.40 -7.02
CA LEU A 60 -3.16 -24.17 -6.98
C LEU A 60 -2.26 -23.79 -5.82
N THR A 61 -2.17 -22.51 -5.49
CA THR A 61 -1.40 -22.02 -4.34
C THR A 61 -2.00 -22.57 -3.04
N ASN A 62 -3.31 -22.45 -2.85
CA ASN A 62 -3.98 -22.99 -1.67
C ASN A 62 -3.86 -24.52 -1.58
N TYR A 63 -4.02 -25.19 -2.70
CA TYR A 63 -3.84 -26.63 -2.80
C TYR A 63 -2.41 -27.05 -2.46
N SER A 64 -1.40 -26.37 -2.98
CA SER A 64 0.01 -26.65 -2.72
C SER A 64 0.35 -26.54 -1.24
N VAL A 65 -0.10 -25.45 -0.59
CA VAL A 65 0.09 -25.22 0.84
C VAL A 65 -0.59 -26.33 1.65
N LEU A 66 -1.86 -26.62 1.36
CA LEU A 66 -2.62 -27.63 2.07
C LEU A 66 -2.05 -29.03 1.86
N ASN A 67 -1.66 -29.39 0.63
CA ASN A 67 -1.03 -30.65 0.31
C ASN A 67 0.31 -30.83 1.06
N THR A 68 1.11 -29.78 1.13
CA THR A 68 2.37 -29.79 1.90
C THR A 68 2.09 -30.03 3.40
N LEU A 69 1.11 -29.35 3.97
CA LEU A 69 0.72 -29.52 5.37
C LEU A 69 0.19 -30.93 5.66
N ILE A 70 -0.63 -31.50 4.77
CA ILE A 70 -1.12 -32.88 4.89
C ILE A 70 0.04 -33.88 4.84
N ARG A 71 1.00 -33.69 3.94
CA ARG A 71 2.19 -34.55 3.86
C ARG A 71 3.08 -34.42 5.11
N GLN A 72 3.30 -33.19 5.58
CA GLN A 72 4.05 -32.93 6.82
C GLN A 72 3.34 -33.50 8.04
N SER A 73 2.01 -33.56 8.03
CA SER A 73 1.21 -34.17 9.08
C SER A 73 1.40 -35.70 9.17
N ALA A 74 1.89 -36.32 8.12
CA ALA A 74 2.24 -37.74 8.11
C ALA A 74 3.74 -37.98 8.40
N ASP A 75 4.56 -36.93 8.53
CA ASP A 75 5.98 -36.98 8.80
C ASP A 75 6.32 -36.67 10.25
N PRO A 76 6.72 -37.65 11.06
CA PRO A 76 7.10 -37.44 12.46
C PRO A 76 8.25 -36.45 12.63
N ASN A 77 9.18 -36.36 11.68
CA ASN A 77 10.30 -35.42 11.75
C ASN A 77 9.83 -33.99 11.57
N ALA A 78 8.93 -33.73 10.62
CA ALA A 78 8.35 -32.41 10.41
C ALA A 78 7.59 -31.92 11.65
N ILE A 79 6.82 -32.82 12.29
CA ILE A 79 6.07 -32.52 13.52
C ILE A 79 7.04 -32.23 14.68
N ASN A 80 8.08 -33.06 14.86
CA ASN A 80 9.06 -32.88 15.92
C ASN A 80 9.87 -31.59 15.74
N ASN A 81 10.25 -31.25 14.52
CA ASN A 81 10.93 -29.98 14.22
C ASN A 81 10.03 -28.76 14.51
N ALA A 82 8.78 -28.80 14.06
CA ALA A 82 7.83 -27.72 14.33
C ALA A 82 7.59 -27.55 15.85
N ARG A 83 7.45 -28.66 16.58
CA ARG A 83 7.34 -28.65 18.06
C ARG A 83 8.60 -28.08 18.71
N GLY A 84 9.78 -28.51 18.26
CA GLY A 84 11.06 -28.01 18.77
C GLY A 84 11.18 -26.49 18.60
N ASN A 85 10.81 -25.99 17.42
CA ASN A 85 10.77 -24.56 17.13
C ASN A 85 9.78 -23.80 18.01
N LEU A 86 8.58 -24.35 18.22
CA LEU A 86 7.58 -23.74 19.11
C LEU A 86 8.07 -23.69 20.58
N ASN A 87 8.74 -24.73 21.05
CA ASN A 87 9.27 -24.76 22.42
C ASN A 87 10.45 -23.78 22.60
N ALA A 88 11.31 -23.65 21.59
CA ALA A 88 12.39 -22.70 21.59
C ALA A 88 11.87 -21.25 21.57
N SER A 89 10.93 -20.97 20.67
CA SER A 89 10.28 -19.66 20.61
C SER A 89 9.47 -19.32 21.85
N ALA A 90 8.77 -20.29 22.45
CA ALA A 90 8.07 -20.11 23.72
C ALA A 90 9.00 -19.65 24.84
N LYS A 91 10.16 -20.29 24.96
CA LYS A 91 11.18 -19.91 25.95
C LYS A 91 11.65 -18.46 25.76
N ASN A 92 11.95 -18.09 24.52
CA ASN A 92 12.40 -16.74 24.20
C ASN A 92 11.28 -15.71 24.37
N LEU A 93 10.05 -16.08 24.02
CA LEU A 93 8.89 -15.19 24.06
C LEU A 93 8.50 -14.80 25.49
N ILE A 94 8.68 -15.70 26.46
CA ILE A 94 8.19 -15.54 27.85
C ILE A 94 9.33 -15.34 28.86
N ASN A 95 10.44 -16.08 28.74
CA ASN A 95 11.45 -16.18 29.78
C ASN A 95 12.66 -15.26 29.58
N ASP A 96 12.92 -14.82 28.37
CA ASP A 96 14.03 -13.88 28.08
C ASP A 96 13.58 -12.44 28.37
N LYS A 97 13.89 -11.94 29.58
CA LYS A 97 13.48 -10.60 30.01
C LYS A 97 13.90 -9.49 29.04
N LYS A 98 15.08 -9.60 28.43
CA LYS A 98 15.61 -8.56 27.55
C LYS A 98 14.97 -8.59 26.16
N ASN A 99 14.80 -9.79 25.59
CA ASN A 99 14.38 -9.98 24.22
C ASN A 99 12.96 -10.52 24.09
N SER A 100 12.23 -10.68 25.21
CA SER A 100 10.86 -11.18 25.23
C SER A 100 9.85 -10.10 24.84
N PRO A 101 9.15 -10.22 23.69
CA PRO A 101 8.06 -9.33 23.37
C PRO A 101 6.95 -9.29 24.42
N ALA A 102 6.67 -10.41 25.06
CA ALA A 102 5.65 -10.47 26.11
C ALA A 102 6.07 -9.68 27.37
N TYR A 103 7.32 -9.83 27.79
CA TYR A 103 7.84 -9.06 28.92
C TYR A 103 7.88 -7.56 28.62
N GLN A 104 8.44 -7.19 27.48
CA GLN A 104 8.53 -5.78 27.07
C GLN A 104 7.14 -5.14 26.87
N ALA A 105 6.16 -5.89 26.41
CA ALA A 105 4.78 -5.41 26.29
C ALA A 105 4.16 -5.06 27.65
N VAL A 106 4.31 -5.94 28.65
CA VAL A 106 3.83 -5.65 30.02
C VAL A 106 4.56 -4.46 30.61
N LEU A 107 5.88 -4.42 30.46
CA LEU A 107 6.70 -3.31 30.93
C LEU A 107 6.29 -1.98 30.31
N LEU A 108 6.03 -1.96 29.00
CA LEU A 108 5.57 -0.79 28.28
C LEU A 108 4.21 -0.28 28.80
N ALA A 109 3.25 -1.19 29.02
CA ALA A 109 1.94 -0.82 29.55
C ALA A 109 2.04 -0.19 30.95
N LEU A 110 2.83 -0.77 31.83
CA LEU A 110 3.03 -0.22 33.17
C LEU A 110 3.77 1.11 33.12
N ASN A 111 4.78 1.24 32.29
CA ASN A 111 5.50 2.50 32.09
C ASN A 111 4.61 3.60 31.53
N ALA A 112 3.76 3.28 30.57
CA ALA A 112 2.86 4.26 29.98
C ALA A 112 1.89 4.84 31.03
N VAL A 113 1.31 4.00 31.89
CA VAL A 113 0.41 4.44 32.95
C VAL A 113 1.15 5.22 34.04
N VAL A 114 2.27 4.69 34.52
CA VAL A 114 3.08 5.36 35.55
C VAL A 114 3.60 6.70 35.03
N GLY A 115 4.08 6.75 33.79
CA GLY A 115 4.54 7.97 33.16
C GLY A 115 3.45 9.00 33.01
N PHE A 116 2.28 8.58 32.57
CA PHE A 116 1.12 9.45 32.44
C PHE A 116 0.70 10.03 33.80
N TRP A 117 0.55 9.17 34.82
CA TRP A 117 0.23 9.64 36.16
C TRP A 117 1.31 10.56 36.75
N ASN A 118 2.58 10.19 36.64
CA ASN A 118 3.69 11.01 37.12
C ASN A 118 3.66 12.42 36.50
N SER A 119 3.23 12.51 35.27
CA SER A 119 3.19 13.78 34.53
C SER A 119 2.09 14.73 34.98
N ILE A 120 0.94 14.19 35.39
CA ILE A 120 -0.25 14.99 35.71
C ILE A 120 -0.61 15.03 37.22
N ALA A 121 -0.06 14.12 38.03
CA ALA A 121 -0.48 13.90 39.42
C ALA A 121 -0.51 15.17 40.26
N TRP A 122 0.52 16.01 40.11
CA TRP A 122 0.64 17.29 40.84
C TRP A 122 -0.41 18.34 40.40
N ASN A 123 -0.83 18.27 39.16
CA ASN A 123 -1.73 19.29 38.58
C ASN A 123 -3.22 18.84 38.64
N VAL A 124 -3.49 17.58 38.98
CA VAL A 124 -4.86 17.07 39.16
C VAL A 124 -5.45 17.68 40.42
N GLN A 125 -6.57 18.37 40.30
CA GLN A 125 -7.31 18.82 41.45
C GLN A 125 -7.90 17.63 42.21
N CYS A 126 -7.71 17.62 43.54
CA CYS A 126 -8.29 16.59 44.39
C CYS A 126 -8.86 17.18 45.70
N GLY A 127 -9.88 16.54 46.23
CA GLY A 127 -10.57 16.96 47.42
C GLY A 127 -11.87 17.74 47.11
N GLY A 128 -12.36 18.47 48.06
CA GLY A 128 -13.63 19.19 48.00
C GLY A 128 -14.59 18.75 49.10
N TYR A 129 -15.81 19.18 48.99
CA TYR A 129 -16.86 18.83 49.96
C TYR A 129 -17.48 17.46 49.61
N THR A 130 -17.57 16.57 50.56
CA THR A 130 -18.45 15.41 50.44
C THR A 130 -19.81 15.77 51.03
N GLU A 131 -20.86 15.57 50.27
CA GLU A 131 -22.23 15.78 50.78
C GLU A 131 -22.82 14.39 51.14
N ALA A 132 -23.01 14.17 52.41
CA ALA A 132 -23.75 13.01 52.95
C ALA A 132 -24.93 13.56 53.77
N ASN A 133 -26.14 13.12 53.41
CA ASN A 133 -27.39 13.52 54.12
C ASN A 133 -27.62 15.03 54.18
N GLY A 134 -27.26 15.76 53.14
CA GLY A 134 -27.45 17.21 53.09
C GLY A 134 -26.40 18.04 53.86
N VAL A 135 -25.38 17.40 54.43
CA VAL A 135 -24.30 18.03 55.16
C VAL A 135 -23.03 18.04 54.29
N LYS A 136 -22.55 19.21 53.96
CA LYS A 136 -21.26 19.38 53.28
C LYS A 136 -20.14 19.30 54.32
N THR A 137 -19.32 18.22 54.24
CA THR A 137 -18.14 18.07 55.11
C THR A 137 -16.89 18.28 54.25
N SER A 138 -16.03 19.25 54.62
CA SER A 138 -14.73 19.43 54.03
C SER A 138 -13.74 18.43 54.68
N GLY A 139 -13.06 17.63 53.86
CA GLY A 139 -11.98 16.73 54.28
C GLY A 139 -10.66 17.19 53.67
N SER A 140 -9.56 16.99 54.43
CA SER A 140 -8.22 17.15 53.92
C SER A 140 -7.43 15.90 54.22
N GLU A 141 -6.71 15.34 53.21
CA GLU A 141 -5.85 14.17 53.35
C GLU A 141 -4.58 14.36 52.54
N THR A 142 -3.45 13.98 53.15
CA THR A 142 -2.14 14.10 52.48
C THR A 142 -1.67 12.71 52.07
N PHE A 143 -1.28 12.57 50.81
CA PHE A 143 -0.76 11.35 50.24
C PHE A 143 0.72 11.48 50.01
N ASN A 144 1.52 10.63 50.67
CA ASN A 144 3.00 10.59 50.53
C ASN A 144 3.42 9.73 49.33
N ASN A 145 4.71 9.83 48.95
CA ASN A 145 5.31 9.10 47.84
C ASN A 145 4.67 9.43 46.48
N GLN A 146 4.20 10.66 46.30
CA GLN A 146 3.65 11.11 45.05
C GLN A 146 4.72 11.64 44.11
N PRO A 147 4.55 11.46 42.78
CA PRO A 147 5.52 11.96 41.82
C PRO A 147 5.48 13.49 41.71
N GLY A 148 6.62 14.07 41.47
CA GLY A 148 6.70 15.43 40.94
C GLY A 148 6.66 16.58 41.92
N HIS A 149 6.75 16.32 43.25
CA HIS A 149 6.78 17.40 44.26
C HIS A 149 8.01 17.37 45.16
N SER A 150 8.42 18.55 45.66
CA SER A 150 9.60 18.72 46.52
C SER A 150 9.51 17.98 47.86
N SER A 151 8.30 17.73 48.31
CA SER A 151 8.02 17.03 49.57
C SER A 151 7.49 15.61 49.36
N ASP A 152 7.48 15.12 48.12
CA ASP A 152 6.94 13.79 47.74
C ASP A 152 5.51 13.55 48.26
N HIS A 153 4.70 14.60 48.43
CA HIS A 153 3.34 14.46 48.90
C HIS A 153 2.38 15.39 48.18
N ILE A 154 1.12 14.92 48.01
CA ILE A 154 0.02 15.70 47.50
C ILE A 154 -1.04 15.79 48.58
N THR A 155 -1.46 17.01 48.90
CA THR A 155 -2.57 17.24 49.82
C THR A 155 -3.86 17.49 49.06
N CYS A 156 -4.82 16.61 49.24
CA CYS A 156 -6.17 16.76 48.77
C CYS A 156 -7.04 17.42 49.83
N GLY A 157 -7.90 18.31 49.42
CA GLY A 157 -8.80 19.04 50.33
C GLY A 157 -8.61 20.53 50.25
N GLY A 158 -9.42 21.26 50.98
CA GLY A 158 -9.41 22.72 51.01
C GLY A 158 -10.81 23.32 50.81
N SER A 159 -10.98 24.51 51.33
CA SER A 159 -12.25 25.26 51.20
C SER A 159 -12.43 25.78 49.80
N GLY A 160 -13.55 25.49 49.18
CA GLY A 160 -14.03 26.23 48.04
C GLY A 160 -14.21 25.50 46.70
N LEU A 161 -13.90 24.23 46.63
CA LEU A 161 -14.19 23.45 45.41
C LEU A 161 -15.44 22.60 45.63
N ASP A 162 -16.52 22.90 44.92
CA ASP A 162 -17.70 22.03 44.90
C ASP A 162 -17.34 20.66 44.31
N PRO A 163 -17.86 19.55 44.89
CA PRO A 163 -17.67 18.24 44.32
C PRO A 163 -18.27 18.19 42.92
N TYR A 164 -17.73 17.26 42.13
CA TYR A 164 -18.15 16.97 40.76
C TYR A 164 -19.68 17.09 40.57
N LYS A 165 -20.12 17.94 39.65
CA LYS A 165 -21.46 17.90 39.08
C LYS A 165 -21.41 17.20 37.77
N ALA A 166 -22.33 16.25 37.53
CA ALA A 166 -22.39 15.50 36.29
C ALA A 166 -22.34 16.43 35.08
N GLY A 167 -21.36 16.21 34.20
CA GLY A 167 -21.13 17.02 33.00
C GLY A 167 -20.18 18.23 33.16
N ILE A 168 -19.67 18.49 34.36
CA ILE A 168 -18.66 19.52 34.59
C ILE A 168 -17.45 18.84 35.24
N SER A 169 -16.30 18.94 34.60
CA SER A 169 -15.01 18.48 35.16
C SER A 169 -14.74 19.20 36.48
N GLY A 170 -14.40 18.43 37.50
CA GLY A 170 -14.14 18.92 38.84
C GLY A 170 -12.99 18.19 39.52
N PRO A 171 -12.72 18.43 40.81
CA PRO A 171 -11.68 17.73 41.54
C PRO A 171 -12.04 16.25 41.71
N LEU A 172 -11.03 15.37 41.74
CA LEU A 172 -11.18 14.00 42.20
C LEU A 172 -11.62 13.99 43.68
N SER A 173 -12.57 13.13 44.01
CA SER A 173 -12.87 12.88 45.43
C SER A 173 -11.65 12.28 46.14
N ILE A 174 -11.51 12.55 47.45
CA ILE A 174 -10.43 11.98 48.26
C ILE A 174 -10.43 10.43 48.15
N GLU A 175 -11.59 9.83 48.12
CA GLU A 175 -11.73 8.35 47.97
C GLU A 175 -11.16 7.85 46.62
N ASN A 176 -11.50 8.53 45.50
CA ASN A 176 -10.98 8.17 44.18
C ASN A 176 -9.47 8.42 44.07
N PHE A 177 -8.99 9.50 44.64
CA PHE A 177 -7.54 9.77 44.72
C PHE A 177 -6.83 8.68 45.54
N LYS A 178 -7.41 8.23 46.66
CA LYS A 178 -6.89 7.13 47.49
C LYS A 178 -6.79 5.81 46.71
N LYS A 179 -7.83 5.44 45.96
CA LYS A 179 -7.81 4.25 45.08
C LYS A 179 -6.69 4.34 44.05
N LEU A 180 -6.52 5.49 43.40
CA LEU A 180 -5.48 5.73 42.41
C LEU A 180 -4.10 5.66 43.05
N ASN A 181 -3.91 6.32 44.19
CA ASN A 181 -2.67 6.32 44.94
C ASN A 181 -2.25 4.91 45.40
N GLU A 182 -3.21 4.10 45.91
CA GLU A 182 -2.95 2.71 46.28
C GLU A 182 -2.48 1.90 45.07
N ALA A 183 -3.18 1.98 43.96
CA ALA A 183 -2.79 1.28 42.74
C ALA A 183 -1.38 1.70 42.25
N TYR A 184 -1.08 2.99 42.29
CA TYR A 184 0.24 3.53 41.93
C TYR A 184 1.34 2.99 42.87
N GLN A 185 1.12 2.99 44.18
CA GLN A 185 2.10 2.50 45.15
C GLN A 185 2.34 0.99 45.01
N ILE A 186 1.33 0.23 44.67
CA ILE A 186 1.48 -1.21 44.35
C ILE A 186 2.42 -1.41 43.19
N ILE A 187 2.19 -0.72 42.07
CA ILE A 187 3.07 -0.78 40.89
C ILE A 187 4.50 -0.32 41.27
N GLN A 188 4.62 0.82 41.94
CA GLN A 188 5.89 1.38 42.33
C GLN A 188 6.68 0.43 43.24
N THR A 189 6.02 -0.23 44.20
CA THR A 189 6.64 -1.21 45.09
C THR A 189 7.16 -2.42 44.32
N ALA A 190 6.42 -2.88 43.34
CA ALA A 190 6.85 -3.99 42.47
C ALA A 190 8.16 -3.65 41.73
N PHE A 191 8.33 -2.41 41.28
CA PHE A 191 9.54 -1.95 40.63
C PHE A 191 10.71 -1.75 41.64
N LYS A 192 10.43 -1.25 42.86
CA LYS A 192 11.44 -1.05 43.90
C LYS A 192 11.95 -2.36 44.50
N GLY A 193 11.10 -3.37 44.55
CA GLY A 193 11.40 -4.62 45.27
C GLY A 193 12.45 -5.50 44.60
N ASN A 194 12.69 -5.33 43.29
CA ASN A 194 13.64 -6.19 42.58
C ASN A 194 14.28 -5.54 41.35
N PRO A 195 15.11 -4.52 41.53
CA PRO A 195 15.70 -3.78 40.39
C PRO A 195 16.63 -4.62 39.50
N LYS A 196 17.22 -5.72 40.06
CA LYS A 196 18.09 -6.62 39.30
C LYS A 196 17.35 -7.73 38.54
N GLU A 197 16.24 -8.20 39.08
CA GLU A 197 15.47 -9.31 38.52
C GLU A 197 14.33 -8.83 37.61
N GLY A 198 13.99 -7.56 37.66
CA GLY A 198 12.92 -6.95 36.90
C GLY A 198 11.54 -7.34 37.44
N LEU A 199 10.51 -7.03 36.67
CA LEU A 199 9.13 -7.38 37.00
C LEU A 199 8.98 -8.89 37.23
N PRO A 200 8.12 -9.32 38.16
CA PRO A 200 7.79 -10.73 38.32
C PRO A 200 7.24 -11.24 36.99
N VAL A 201 7.78 -12.36 36.63
CA VAL A 201 7.62 -12.99 35.33
C VAL A 201 6.16 -13.25 35.02
N LEU A 202 5.86 -13.28 33.73
CA LEU A 202 4.66 -13.83 33.11
C LEU A 202 4.36 -15.31 33.52
N SER A 203 5.13 -15.86 34.47
CA SER A 203 4.96 -17.22 34.99
C SER A 203 3.84 -17.31 36.05
N ASN A 204 3.25 -18.46 36.19
CA ASN A 204 2.17 -18.75 37.14
C ASN A 204 2.59 -18.72 38.64
N THR A 205 3.85 -18.36 38.95
CA THR A 205 4.32 -18.24 40.33
C THR A 205 3.85 -16.93 40.94
N ASN A 206 2.83 -17.03 41.78
CA ASN A 206 2.37 -15.89 42.55
C ASN A 206 3.36 -15.66 43.71
N THR A 207 4.18 -14.62 43.60
CA THR A 207 4.94 -14.10 44.73
C THR A 207 4.10 -13.06 45.45
N THR A 208 4.16 -13.03 46.78
CA THR A 208 3.47 -12.03 47.58
C THR A 208 4.46 -10.92 47.92
N MET A 209 4.08 -9.68 47.76
CA MET A 209 4.83 -8.52 48.19
C MET A 209 4.08 -7.72 49.25
N GLU A 210 4.80 -7.17 50.19
CA GLU A 210 4.28 -6.24 51.17
C GLU A 210 4.32 -4.82 50.63
N VAL A 211 3.19 -4.16 50.57
CA VAL A 211 3.03 -2.79 50.13
C VAL A 211 2.63 -1.92 51.30
N LYS A 212 3.47 -0.92 51.63
CA LYS A 212 3.17 0.08 52.65
C LYS A 212 2.51 1.28 52.02
N ILE A 213 1.23 1.47 52.28
CA ILE A 213 0.45 2.62 51.85
C ILE A 213 0.51 3.67 52.93
N ILE A 214 1.24 4.76 52.67
CA ILE A 214 1.48 5.81 53.66
C ILE A 214 0.52 6.97 53.33
N THR A 215 -0.37 7.25 54.29
CA THR A 215 -1.30 8.40 54.21
C THR A 215 -1.10 9.24 55.47
N LYS A 216 -0.82 10.53 55.31
CA LYS A 216 -0.85 11.51 56.42
C LYS A 216 -2.25 12.07 56.55
N LYS A 217 -2.83 11.93 57.70
CA LYS A 217 -4.05 12.66 58.04
C LYS A 217 -3.69 14.00 58.66
N ASN A 218 -4.24 15.09 58.12
CA ASN A 218 -4.12 16.42 58.67
C ASN A 218 -5.00 16.57 59.93
N ASN A 219 -4.67 15.79 60.96
CA ASN A 219 -5.14 16.03 62.31
C ASN A 219 -3.98 16.56 63.13
N SER A 220 -4.27 17.39 64.13
CA SER A 220 -3.32 18.08 65.02
C SER A 220 -2.22 17.19 65.65
N GLN A 221 -2.09 15.99 65.26
CA GLN A 221 -1.14 14.98 65.74
C GLN A 221 -0.32 14.32 64.62
N ASN A 222 0.10 14.96 63.60
CA ASN A 222 1.11 14.54 62.57
C ASN A 222 1.46 13.03 62.51
N GLN A 223 0.52 12.15 62.74
CA GLN A 223 0.76 10.71 62.74
C GLN A 223 0.47 10.13 61.36
N ASP A 224 1.55 9.65 60.71
CA ASP A 224 1.41 8.90 59.46
C ASP A 224 0.62 7.58 59.75
N THR A 225 -0.45 7.37 59.05
CA THR A 225 -1.13 6.06 59.04
C THR A 225 -0.46 5.21 57.99
N ASN A 226 0.19 4.15 58.44
CA ASN A 226 0.79 3.15 57.59
C ASN A 226 -0.17 1.95 57.52
N GLU A 227 -0.76 1.77 56.35
CA GLU A 227 -1.51 0.55 56.06
C GLU A 227 -0.60 -0.41 55.28
N THR A 228 -0.36 -1.60 55.78
CA THR A 228 0.39 -2.64 55.14
C THR A 228 -0.54 -3.62 54.44
N LYS A 229 -0.41 -3.82 53.15
CA LYS A 229 -1.19 -4.80 52.38
C LYS A 229 -0.29 -5.84 51.75
N ASN A 230 -0.64 -7.10 51.89
CA ASN A 230 -0.02 -8.18 51.12
C ASN A 230 -0.69 -8.32 49.76
N VAL A 231 0.05 -8.07 48.70
CA VAL A 231 -0.45 -8.03 47.33
C VAL A 231 0.27 -9.07 46.50
N THR A 232 -0.46 -9.77 45.65
CA THR A 232 0.15 -10.69 44.68
C THR A 232 0.99 -9.91 43.66
N ASN A 233 2.24 -10.27 43.59
CA ASN A 233 3.20 -9.63 42.67
C ASN A 233 3.30 -10.46 41.37
N ASN A 234 2.39 -10.24 40.45
CA ASN A 234 2.42 -10.82 39.11
C ASN A 234 1.94 -9.81 38.06
N ALA A 235 2.27 -10.07 36.77
CA ALA A 235 1.95 -9.18 35.67
C ALA A 235 0.45 -8.87 35.56
N HIS A 236 -0.42 -9.85 35.80
CA HIS A 236 -1.87 -9.66 35.73
C HIS A 236 -2.36 -8.66 36.77
N ASN A 237 -1.94 -8.82 38.03
CA ASN A 237 -2.33 -7.91 39.11
C ASN A 237 -1.79 -6.50 38.86
N LEU A 238 -0.53 -6.34 38.39
CA LEU A 238 0.05 -5.04 38.11
C LEU A 238 -0.71 -4.34 36.98
N LEU A 239 -1.12 -5.05 35.92
CA LEU A 239 -1.97 -4.51 34.87
C LEU A 239 -3.37 -4.13 35.36
N THR A 240 -3.92 -4.90 36.33
CA THR A 240 -5.17 -4.53 37.00
C THR A 240 -5.04 -3.22 37.76
N GLN A 241 -3.91 -3.00 38.45
CA GLN A 241 -3.64 -1.72 39.10
C GLN A 241 -3.49 -0.59 38.08
N ALA A 242 -2.78 -0.83 36.97
CA ALA A 242 -2.67 0.13 35.87
C ALA A 242 -4.04 0.50 35.30
N GLN A 243 -4.90 -0.50 35.08
CA GLN A 243 -6.27 -0.27 34.65
C GLN A 243 -7.10 0.52 35.69
N THR A 244 -6.88 0.29 36.97
CA THR A 244 -7.53 1.04 38.07
C THR A 244 -7.17 2.52 37.99
N ILE A 245 -5.88 2.86 37.79
CA ILE A 245 -5.43 4.25 37.61
C ILE A 245 -6.17 4.90 36.44
N MET A 246 -6.14 4.27 35.28
CA MET A 246 -6.80 4.80 34.08
C MET A 246 -8.31 4.90 34.24
N ASN A 247 -8.96 3.92 34.85
CA ASN A 247 -10.39 3.94 35.08
C ASN A 247 -10.80 5.11 36.02
N VAL A 248 -10.05 5.33 37.09
CA VAL A 248 -10.33 6.48 37.98
C VAL A 248 -10.22 7.80 37.22
N LEU A 249 -9.19 7.93 36.38
CA LEU A 249 -9.02 9.14 35.58
C LEU A 249 -10.13 9.34 34.55
N THR A 250 -10.49 8.30 33.81
CA THR A 250 -11.47 8.40 32.71
C THR A 250 -12.92 8.45 33.17
N GLN A 251 -13.24 7.82 34.31
CA GLN A 251 -14.60 7.88 34.87
C GLN A 251 -14.92 9.23 35.54
N ASN A 252 -13.88 9.91 36.03
CA ASN A 252 -14.07 11.18 36.75
C ASN A 252 -13.63 12.40 35.93
N CYS A 253 -12.81 12.22 34.90
CA CYS A 253 -12.26 13.29 34.05
C CYS A 253 -11.85 14.53 34.87
N PRO A 254 -10.90 14.37 35.82
CA PRO A 254 -10.60 15.42 36.78
C PRO A 254 -10.08 16.69 36.09
N TRP A 255 -10.32 17.82 36.76
CA TRP A 255 -9.71 19.07 36.35
C TRP A 255 -8.21 19.05 36.60
N VAL A 256 -7.43 19.37 35.57
CA VAL A 256 -5.99 19.56 35.65
C VAL A 256 -5.71 21.06 35.62
N ASN A 257 -5.03 21.55 36.65
CA ASN A 257 -4.69 22.96 36.75
C ASN A 257 -3.64 23.33 35.70
N ASN A 258 -3.82 24.51 35.10
CA ASN A 258 -2.75 25.12 34.34
C ASN A 258 -1.79 25.82 35.29
N ARG A 259 -0.58 25.30 35.42
CA ARG A 259 0.55 26.08 35.88
C ARG A 259 1.51 26.21 34.73
N ALA A 260 1.46 27.35 34.05
CA ALA A 260 2.33 27.67 32.94
C ALA A 260 3.79 27.42 33.37
N GLY A 261 4.49 26.53 32.68
CA GLY A 261 5.86 26.14 32.94
C GLY A 261 6.07 24.93 33.87
N GLU A 262 5.02 24.38 34.51
CA GLU A 262 5.16 23.25 35.43
C GLU A 262 5.03 21.88 34.78
N LEU A 263 4.33 21.77 33.63
CA LEU A 263 4.23 20.57 32.83
C LEU A 263 5.36 20.48 31.80
N GLY A 264 6.56 20.76 32.24
CA GLY A 264 7.86 20.53 31.64
C GLY A 264 7.93 20.44 30.12
N GLY A 265 8.34 21.52 29.49
CA GLY A 265 8.73 21.54 28.10
C GLY A 265 7.78 22.29 27.18
N ALA A 266 8.34 22.99 26.23
CA ALA A 266 7.72 23.94 25.34
C ALA A 266 6.58 23.42 24.45
N SER A 267 6.27 22.14 24.49
CA SER A 267 5.26 21.50 23.62
C SER A 267 3.89 21.36 24.27
N TRP A 268 3.78 21.59 25.58
CA TRP A 268 2.52 21.43 26.32
C TRP A 268 2.03 22.76 26.87
N ASN A 269 1.50 23.55 25.98
CA ASN A 269 0.90 24.80 26.39
C ASN A 269 -0.59 24.58 26.73
N ILE A 270 -0.86 23.96 27.88
CA ILE A 270 -2.21 24.04 28.46
C ILE A 270 -2.35 25.47 28.99
N ASN A 271 -2.67 26.41 28.11
CA ASN A 271 -2.80 27.82 28.47
C ASN A 271 -3.96 28.12 29.44
N LYS A 272 -4.80 27.12 29.72
CA LYS A 272 -5.91 27.19 30.68
C LYS A 272 -6.16 25.80 31.22
N GLY A 273 -6.18 25.59 32.52
CA GLY A 273 -6.58 24.31 33.10
C GLY A 273 -7.85 23.77 32.47
N GLY A 274 -8.05 22.46 32.49
CA GLY A 274 -9.18 21.82 31.80
C GLY A 274 -9.42 20.38 32.20
N ASN A 275 -10.38 19.79 31.55
CA ASN A 275 -10.78 18.40 31.72
C ASN A 275 -9.68 17.47 31.21
N ALA A 276 -9.18 16.58 32.07
CA ALA A 276 -8.12 15.63 31.71
C ALA A 276 -8.48 14.76 30.51
N CYS A 277 -9.75 14.33 30.37
CA CYS A 277 -10.18 13.49 29.27
C CYS A 277 -10.21 14.23 27.92
N GLU A 278 -10.46 15.55 27.93
CA GLU A 278 -10.44 16.36 26.69
C GLU A 278 -9.03 16.74 26.30
N ILE A 279 -8.19 17.06 27.30
CA ILE A 279 -6.80 17.49 27.05
C ILE A 279 -5.95 16.31 26.56
N PHE A 280 -6.16 15.13 27.12
CA PHE A 280 -5.34 13.94 26.91
C PHE A 280 -6.09 12.78 26.21
N ASP A 281 -7.08 13.10 25.38
CA ASP A 281 -7.93 12.10 24.73
C ASP A 281 -7.13 11.03 23.97
N THR A 282 -6.18 11.46 23.16
CA THR A 282 -5.32 10.57 22.36
C THR A 282 -4.45 9.71 23.25
N GLU A 283 -3.81 10.30 24.26
CA GLU A 283 -2.89 9.60 25.17
C GLU A 283 -3.62 8.59 26.05
N ILE A 284 -4.77 9.00 26.61
CA ILE A 284 -5.62 8.14 27.44
C ILE A 284 -6.10 6.93 26.61
N SER A 285 -6.59 7.19 25.40
CA SER A 285 -7.07 6.12 24.50
C SER A 285 -5.95 5.13 24.16
N ALA A 286 -4.79 5.64 23.74
CA ALA A 286 -3.65 4.82 23.41
C ALA A 286 -3.16 3.99 24.60
N ILE A 287 -3.08 4.58 25.80
CA ILE A 287 -2.63 3.88 27.03
C ILE A 287 -3.64 2.81 27.42
N GLN A 288 -4.95 3.07 27.31
CA GLN A 288 -5.97 2.05 27.59
C GLN A 288 -5.88 0.86 26.63
N ASP A 289 -5.67 1.11 25.34
CA ASP A 289 -5.48 0.04 24.35
C ASP A 289 -4.20 -0.76 24.60
N VAL A 290 -3.15 -0.09 25.02
CA VAL A 290 -1.88 -0.73 25.41
C VAL A 290 -2.07 -1.64 26.63
N ILE A 291 -2.80 -1.20 27.68
CA ILE A 291 -3.11 -2.04 28.85
C ILE A 291 -3.96 -3.26 28.44
N LYS A 292 -4.97 -3.04 27.61
CA LYS A 292 -5.84 -4.13 27.11
C LYS A 292 -5.01 -5.17 26.32
N ASN A 293 -4.17 -4.71 25.40
CA ASN A 293 -3.29 -5.59 24.63
C ASN A 293 -2.29 -6.33 25.53
N ALA A 294 -1.69 -5.65 26.51
CA ALA A 294 -0.79 -6.26 27.49
C ALA A 294 -1.50 -7.33 28.36
N THR A 295 -2.74 -7.10 28.75
CA THR A 295 -3.55 -8.09 29.49
C THR A 295 -3.75 -9.35 28.66
N ILE A 296 -4.08 -9.21 27.37
CA ILE A 296 -4.19 -10.35 26.45
C ILE A 296 -2.83 -11.07 26.33
N VAL A 297 -1.73 -10.34 26.22
CA VAL A 297 -0.39 -10.92 26.18
C VAL A 297 -0.11 -11.80 27.43
N VAL A 298 -0.49 -11.35 28.61
CA VAL A 298 -0.33 -12.12 29.85
C VAL A 298 -1.18 -13.39 29.82
N GLU A 299 -2.43 -13.30 29.37
CA GLU A 299 -3.32 -14.47 29.25
C GLU A 299 -2.77 -15.49 28.24
N GLN A 300 -2.33 -15.02 27.07
CA GLN A 300 -1.74 -15.90 26.07
C GLN A 300 -0.42 -16.52 26.55
N SER A 301 0.37 -15.79 27.32
CA SER A 301 1.62 -16.31 27.91
C SER A 301 1.35 -17.49 28.87
N LYS A 302 0.26 -17.47 29.63
CA LYS A 302 -0.18 -18.61 30.46
C LYS A 302 -0.53 -19.84 29.61
N ILE A 303 -1.22 -19.62 28.48
CA ILE A 303 -1.56 -20.69 27.53
C ILE A 303 -0.28 -21.30 26.95
N VAL A 304 0.70 -20.47 26.53
CA VAL A 304 1.98 -20.93 26.02
C VAL A 304 2.71 -21.77 27.08
N ALA A 305 2.81 -21.28 28.30
CA ALA A 305 3.50 -21.96 29.41
C ALA A 305 2.86 -23.34 29.73
N ALA A 306 1.55 -23.37 29.82
CA ALA A 306 0.80 -24.64 30.11
C ALA A 306 0.96 -25.66 28.98
N ASN A 307 0.89 -25.23 27.71
CA ASN A 307 0.99 -26.13 26.58
C ASN A 307 2.44 -26.58 26.30
N ALA A 308 3.45 -25.76 26.56
CA ALA A 308 4.84 -26.16 26.45
C ALA A 308 5.19 -27.31 27.42
N GLN A 309 4.64 -27.29 28.63
CA GLN A 309 4.82 -28.39 29.58
C GLN A 309 4.15 -29.69 29.12
N ASN A 310 2.95 -29.61 28.57
CA ASN A 310 2.20 -30.79 28.08
C ASN A 310 2.85 -31.46 26.88
N GLN A 311 3.65 -30.71 26.07
CA GLN A 311 4.35 -31.25 24.92
C GLN A 311 5.60 -32.06 25.26
N HIS A 312 6.14 -31.95 26.46
CA HIS A 312 7.28 -32.78 26.90
C HIS A 312 6.94 -34.23 27.20
N ASN A 313 5.65 -34.53 27.41
CA ASN A 313 5.18 -35.85 27.82
C ASN A 313 4.82 -36.78 26.66
N LEU A 314 5.05 -36.36 25.42
CA LEU A 314 4.80 -37.25 24.27
C LEU A 314 5.98 -38.17 24.02
N ASP A 315 5.69 -39.45 24.04
CA ASP A 315 6.60 -40.53 23.76
C ASP A 315 7.07 -40.43 22.31
N THR A 316 8.29 -39.92 22.12
CA THR A 316 8.87 -39.59 20.80
C THR A 316 9.14 -40.81 19.94
N GLY A 317 8.96 -42.02 20.46
CA GLY A 317 9.15 -43.28 19.74
C GLY A 317 7.92 -43.78 18.98
N LYS A 318 6.77 -43.16 19.10
CA LYS A 318 5.54 -43.59 18.43
C LYS A 318 5.28 -42.77 17.18
N THR A 319 4.87 -43.44 16.13
CA THR A 319 4.39 -42.80 14.88
C THR A 319 3.16 -41.96 15.20
N PHE A 320 3.23 -40.66 14.96
CA PHE A 320 2.11 -39.77 15.14
C PHE A 320 0.93 -40.19 14.24
N ASN A 321 -0.25 -40.32 14.85
CA ASN A 321 -1.47 -40.61 14.12
C ASN A 321 -2.45 -39.44 14.30
N PRO A 322 -2.71 -38.65 13.22
CA PRO A 322 -3.55 -37.43 13.32
C PRO A 322 -4.97 -37.71 13.81
N TYR A 323 -5.45 -38.94 13.70
CA TYR A 323 -6.78 -39.34 14.21
C TYR A 323 -6.77 -39.74 15.67
N LYS A 324 -5.68 -40.31 16.19
CA LYS A 324 -5.56 -40.82 17.56
C LYS A 324 -4.93 -39.78 18.50
N ASP A 325 -4.04 -38.96 18.00
CA ASP A 325 -3.26 -38.00 18.79
C ASP A 325 -3.86 -36.57 18.75
N ALA A 326 -5.19 -36.49 18.65
CA ALA A 326 -5.91 -35.21 18.51
C ALA A 326 -5.60 -34.21 19.64
N ASN A 327 -5.48 -34.69 20.89
CA ASN A 327 -5.17 -33.85 22.05
C ASN A 327 -3.81 -33.22 21.96
N PHE A 328 -2.80 -33.93 21.44
CA PHE A 328 -1.49 -33.36 21.18
C PHE A 328 -1.56 -32.28 20.10
N ALA A 329 -2.25 -32.57 19.03
CA ALA A 329 -2.42 -31.62 17.93
C ALA A 329 -3.13 -30.32 18.38
N GLN A 330 -4.17 -30.46 19.23
CA GLN A 330 -4.87 -29.32 19.81
C GLN A 330 -3.98 -28.50 20.76
N SER A 331 -3.18 -29.15 21.58
CA SER A 331 -2.23 -28.50 22.50
C SER A 331 -1.13 -27.75 21.68
N MET A 332 -0.60 -28.37 20.67
CA MET A 332 0.38 -27.74 19.76
C MET A 332 -0.23 -26.52 19.05
N PHE A 333 -1.47 -26.65 18.58
CA PHE A 333 -2.18 -25.56 17.91
C PHE A 333 -2.47 -24.40 18.87
N ALA A 334 -2.94 -24.69 20.09
CA ALA A 334 -3.19 -23.68 21.10
C ALA A 334 -1.92 -22.91 21.46
N ASN A 335 -0.79 -23.61 21.61
CA ASN A 335 0.52 -23.01 21.86
C ASN A 335 0.94 -22.08 20.70
N ALA A 336 0.92 -22.58 19.46
CA ALA A 336 1.31 -21.79 18.30
C ALA A 336 0.39 -20.57 18.07
N LYS A 337 -0.92 -20.73 18.28
CA LYS A 337 -1.89 -19.65 18.21
C LYS A 337 -1.61 -18.58 19.26
N ALA A 338 -1.36 -18.99 20.48
CA ALA A 338 -1.08 -18.06 21.58
C ALA A 338 0.22 -17.29 21.36
N GLN A 339 1.28 -17.93 20.86
CA GLN A 339 2.52 -17.25 20.51
C GLN A 339 2.34 -16.20 19.39
N ALA A 340 1.59 -16.57 18.33
CA ALA A 340 1.27 -15.63 17.27
C ALA A 340 0.43 -14.45 17.78
N GLU A 341 -0.52 -14.68 18.67
CA GLU A 341 -1.34 -13.63 19.26
C GLU A 341 -0.51 -12.68 20.13
N ILE A 342 0.46 -13.18 20.90
CA ILE A 342 1.38 -12.34 21.68
C ILE A 342 2.13 -11.37 20.75
N LEU A 343 2.68 -11.86 19.64
CA LEU A 343 3.40 -11.03 18.68
C LEU A 343 2.48 -9.99 18.02
N ASN A 344 1.27 -10.38 17.62
CA ASN A 344 0.30 -9.47 17.06
C ASN A 344 -0.10 -8.35 18.03
N ARG A 345 -0.33 -8.71 19.32
CA ARG A 345 -0.67 -7.71 20.35
C ARG A 345 0.50 -6.80 20.67
N ALA A 346 1.71 -7.32 20.74
CA ALA A 346 2.92 -6.51 20.88
C ALA A 346 3.08 -5.50 19.75
N GLN A 347 2.83 -5.91 18.50
CA GLN A 347 2.84 -5.00 17.34
C GLN A 347 1.72 -3.95 17.41
N ALA A 348 0.51 -4.34 17.86
CA ALA A 348 -0.60 -3.40 18.05
C ALA A 348 -0.23 -2.33 19.08
N MET A 349 0.38 -2.72 20.21
CA MET A 349 0.82 -1.78 21.25
C MET A 349 1.85 -0.77 20.74
N VAL A 350 2.78 -1.20 19.88
CA VAL A 350 3.71 -0.29 19.22
C VAL A 350 2.94 0.74 18.41
N LYS A 351 1.99 0.29 17.60
CA LYS A 351 1.17 1.16 16.76
C LYS A 351 0.31 2.12 17.60
N ASP A 352 -0.31 1.63 18.67
CA ASP A 352 -1.16 2.43 19.54
C ASP A 352 -0.35 3.58 20.17
N LEU A 353 0.85 3.31 20.69
CA LEU A 353 1.71 4.35 21.26
C LEU A 353 2.34 5.28 20.22
N GLU A 354 2.48 4.86 18.99
CA GLU A 354 2.94 5.72 17.90
C GLU A 354 1.89 6.77 17.49
N THR A 355 0.64 6.61 17.88
CA THR A 355 -0.40 7.67 17.72
C THR A 355 -0.14 8.86 18.63
N ILE A 356 0.54 8.65 19.76
CA ILE A 356 0.94 9.72 20.67
C ILE A 356 2.09 10.52 20.02
N PRO A 357 2.06 11.86 20.00
CA PRO A 357 3.13 12.66 19.44
C PRO A 357 4.50 12.31 20.02
N GLN A 358 5.53 12.25 19.18
CA GLN A 358 6.88 11.81 19.59
C GLN A 358 7.44 12.65 20.72
N THR A 359 7.29 13.96 20.66
CA THR A 359 7.75 14.89 21.72
C THR A 359 7.10 14.56 23.07
N PHE A 360 5.81 14.22 23.06
CA PHE A 360 5.10 13.82 24.26
C PHE A 360 5.64 12.49 24.84
N ARG A 361 5.90 11.50 23.99
CA ARG A 361 6.47 10.21 24.41
C ARG A 361 7.88 10.33 24.96
N ASP A 362 8.71 11.11 24.28
CA ASP A 362 10.15 11.17 24.57
C ASP A 362 10.48 12.17 25.68
N GLU A 363 9.70 13.21 25.83
CA GLU A 363 9.93 14.27 26.83
C GLU A 363 9.00 14.17 28.03
N PHE A 364 7.71 13.97 27.82
CA PHE A 364 6.71 13.98 28.88
C PHE A 364 6.51 12.61 29.54
N LEU A 365 6.29 11.56 28.77
CA LEU A 365 6.12 10.21 29.31
C LEU A 365 7.44 9.51 29.68
N ALA A 366 8.57 9.99 29.17
CA ALA A 366 9.88 9.38 29.39
C ALA A 366 10.73 10.10 30.42
N SER A 367 10.39 11.32 30.80
CA SER A 367 11.22 12.12 31.68
C SER A 367 10.94 11.85 33.15
N CYS A 368 12.00 11.67 33.90
CA CYS A 368 11.99 11.78 35.36
C CYS A 368 12.17 13.24 35.72
N TYR A 369 11.15 13.89 36.18
CA TYR A 369 11.27 15.26 36.63
C TYR A 369 11.77 15.31 38.08
N LYS A 370 12.78 16.15 38.32
CA LYS A 370 13.13 16.51 39.70
C LYS A 370 11.92 17.08 40.38
N PRO A 371 11.62 16.64 41.61
CA PRO A 371 10.72 17.37 42.47
C PRO A 371 11.19 18.84 42.55
N TYR A 372 10.22 19.75 42.58
CA TYR A 372 10.48 21.18 42.68
C TYR A 372 11.38 21.51 43.89
N ASN A 373 12.56 21.96 43.62
CA ASN A 373 13.47 22.52 44.63
C ASN A 373 13.69 24.01 44.30
N GLY A 374 12.75 24.86 44.76
CA GLY A 374 12.95 26.31 44.81
C GLY A 374 13.10 27.02 43.46
N GLY A 375 12.36 26.67 42.42
CA GLY A 375 12.20 27.59 41.29
C GLY A 375 12.28 27.08 39.87
N THR A 376 12.60 25.82 39.60
CA THR A 376 12.62 25.31 38.21
C THR A 376 12.02 23.93 38.13
N TYR A 377 10.78 23.89 37.66
CA TYR A 377 10.12 22.66 37.18
C TYR A 377 10.76 22.20 35.88
N GLY A 378 10.87 20.90 35.71
CA GLY A 378 11.19 20.32 34.43
C GLY A 378 12.66 20.16 34.08
N THR A 379 13.56 20.27 35.04
CA THR A 379 14.95 19.82 34.82
C THR A 379 14.97 18.29 34.89
N PRO A 380 15.38 17.60 33.81
CA PRO A 380 15.58 16.16 33.87
C PRO A 380 16.51 15.82 35.05
N LEU A 381 16.13 14.82 35.84
CA LEU A 381 17.12 14.21 36.75
C LEU A 381 18.25 13.74 35.85
N GLY A 382 19.46 14.36 36.00
CA GLY A 382 20.64 14.02 35.21
C GLY A 382 20.84 12.52 35.13
N THR A 383 21.61 12.02 34.17
CA THR A 383 21.78 10.60 33.77
C THR A 383 21.17 9.59 34.74
N VAL A 384 19.90 9.31 34.51
CA VAL A 384 19.16 8.34 35.28
C VAL A 384 19.58 6.99 34.72
N THR A 385 20.33 6.23 35.50
CA THR A 385 20.66 4.86 35.14
C THR A 385 19.39 4.02 35.10
N LYS A 386 19.34 2.99 34.25
CA LYS A 386 18.18 2.08 34.10
C LYS A 386 17.66 1.47 35.43
N ASP A 387 18.44 1.58 36.49
CA ASP A 387 18.11 1.12 37.84
C ASP A 387 17.18 2.08 38.61
N THR A 388 16.87 3.25 38.09
CA THR A 388 16.09 4.29 38.77
C THR A 388 14.58 4.18 38.58
N PHE A 389 14.11 3.11 37.99
CA PHE A 389 12.67 2.78 37.99
C PHE A 389 12.09 2.81 39.42
N ALA A 390 12.92 2.48 40.40
CA ALA A 390 12.65 2.61 41.83
C ALA A 390 12.28 4.03 42.28
N THR A 391 12.58 5.07 41.50
CA THR A 391 12.31 6.48 41.84
C THR A 391 11.08 7.06 41.22
N GLY A 392 10.25 6.24 40.56
CA GLY A 392 8.98 6.68 39.92
C GLY A 392 9.16 7.25 38.51
N CYS A 393 10.31 7.02 37.89
CA CYS A 393 10.51 7.42 36.49
C CYS A 393 9.93 6.44 35.51
N ALA A 394 9.35 6.94 34.44
CA ALA A 394 8.85 6.12 33.34
C ALA A 394 9.71 6.34 32.10
N TYR A 395 10.01 5.25 31.43
CA TYR A 395 10.87 5.23 30.24
C TYR A 395 10.07 4.72 29.04
N VAL A 396 9.01 5.42 28.71
CA VAL A 396 8.08 4.95 27.65
C VAL A 396 8.78 4.85 26.29
N GLY A 397 9.57 5.84 25.92
CA GLY A 397 10.32 5.83 24.67
C GLY A 397 11.33 4.69 24.58
N GLU A 398 12.12 4.46 25.62
CA GLU A 398 13.09 3.36 25.67
C GLU A 398 12.41 1.99 25.68
N THR A 399 11.29 1.86 26.43
CA THR A 399 10.55 0.60 26.51
C THR A 399 9.84 0.29 25.18
N LEU A 400 9.36 1.32 24.50
CA LEU A 400 8.80 1.18 23.14
C LEU A 400 9.87 0.70 22.16
N THR A 401 11.08 1.29 22.22
CA THR A 401 12.22 0.85 21.42
C THR A 401 12.59 -0.60 21.74
N SER A 402 12.67 -0.94 23.03
CA SER A 402 12.96 -2.32 23.47
C SER A 402 11.91 -3.31 23.01
N LEU A 403 10.63 -2.93 22.97
CA LEU A 403 9.55 -3.75 22.43
C LEU A 403 9.72 -3.94 20.91
N LYS A 404 10.00 -2.88 20.16
CA LYS A 404 10.29 -2.97 18.72
C LYS A 404 11.47 -3.89 18.43
N ASP A 405 12.55 -3.72 19.15
CA ASP A 405 13.76 -4.54 19.00
C ASP A 405 13.47 -6.01 19.32
N SER A 406 12.69 -6.28 20.37
CA SER A 406 12.31 -7.64 20.74
C SER A 406 11.44 -8.30 19.67
N ILE A 407 10.49 -7.55 19.07
CA ILE A 407 9.68 -8.03 17.96
C ILE A 407 10.54 -8.29 16.71
N ALA A 408 11.47 -7.38 16.40
CA ALA A 408 12.39 -7.53 15.27
C ALA A 408 13.31 -8.76 15.45
N HIS A 409 13.79 -8.99 16.67
CA HIS A 409 14.59 -10.18 17.01
C HIS A 409 13.84 -11.49 16.77
N PHE A 410 12.51 -11.46 16.85
CA PHE A 410 11.63 -12.60 16.57
C PHE A 410 11.33 -12.81 15.07
N GLY A 411 11.86 -12.00 14.15
CA GLY A 411 11.47 -12.02 12.72
C GLY A 411 11.47 -13.42 12.09
N THR A 412 12.58 -14.16 12.19
CA THR A 412 12.66 -15.54 11.68
C THR A 412 11.84 -16.53 12.51
N GLN A 413 11.76 -16.35 13.82
CA GLN A 413 10.96 -17.19 14.70
C GLN A 413 9.46 -16.95 14.50
N ALA A 414 9.03 -15.75 14.16
CA ALA A 414 7.63 -15.45 13.82
C ALA A 414 7.17 -16.28 12.61
N GLU A 415 8.01 -16.43 11.60
CA GLU A 415 7.71 -17.30 10.45
C GLU A 415 7.64 -18.77 10.87
N GLN A 416 8.57 -19.23 11.71
CA GLN A 416 8.55 -20.59 12.24
C GLN A 416 7.29 -20.86 13.07
N ILE A 417 6.85 -19.89 13.90
CA ILE A 417 5.60 -19.96 14.66
C ILE A 417 4.40 -20.07 13.71
N HIS A 418 4.39 -19.25 12.66
CA HIS A 418 3.31 -19.27 11.66
C HIS A 418 3.23 -20.62 10.95
N ASN A 419 4.37 -21.15 10.51
CA ASN A 419 4.44 -22.45 9.86
C ASN A 419 4.02 -23.59 10.81
N ALA A 420 4.50 -23.57 12.05
CA ALA A 420 4.12 -24.53 13.07
C ALA A 420 2.63 -24.43 13.42
N ARG A 421 2.05 -23.23 13.45
CA ARG A 421 0.61 -23.03 13.65
C ARG A 421 -0.23 -23.67 12.54
N ASN A 422 0.17 -23.46 11.30
CA ASN A 422 -0.52 -24.04 10.16
C ASN A 422 -0.45 -25.57 10.15
N LEU A 423 0.71 -26.13 10.47
CA LEU A 423 0.86 -27.58 10.62
C LEU A 423 0.02 -28.09 11.78
N ALA A 424 0.07 -27.46 12.95
CA ALA A 424 -0.69 -27.88 14.13
C ALA A 424 -2.21 -27.77 13.91
N TYR A 425 -2.68 -26.75 13.20
CA TYR A 425 -4.07 -26.62 12.80
C TYR A 425 -4.49 -27.78 11.87
N THR A 426 -3.62 -28.14 10.93
CA THR A 426 -3.88 -29.26 10.02
C THR A 426 -3.91 -30.58 10.76
N LEU A 427 -3.01 -30.78 11.73
CA LEU A 427 -3.03 -31.94 12.61
C LEU A 427 -4.31 -32.03 13.45
N ALA A 428 -4.72 -30.92 14.07
CA ALA A 428 -5.90 -30.88 14.92
C ALA A 428 -7.24 -31.06 14.17
N ASN A 429 -7.25 -30.73 12.88
CA ASN A 429 -8.43 -30.82 12.01
C ASN A 429 -8.16 -31.71 10.78
N PHE A 430 -7.35 -32.74 10.92
CA PHE A 430 -6.81 -33.51 9.80
C PHE A 430 -7.89 -34.00 8.82
N SER A 431 -8.94 -34.65 9.33
CA SER A 431 -10.01 -35.18 8.49
C SER A 431 -10.66 -34.10 7.61
N GLY A 432 -11.02 -32.96 8.21
CA GLY A 432 -11.61 -31.83 7.47
C GLY A 432 -10.64 -31.18 6.48
N GLN A 433 -9.36 -31.07 6.83
CA GLN A 433 -8.34 -30.54 5.91
C GLN A 433 -8.05 -31.49 4.75
N TYR A 434 -8.07 -32.79 4.99
CA TYR A 434 -7.92 -33.80 3.95
C TYR A 434 -9.11 -33.80 2.97
N GLN A 435 -10.34 -33.70 3.48
CA GLN A 435 -11.53 -33.55 2.64
C GLN A 435 -11.44 -32.29 1.78
N LYS A 436 -11.04 -31.16 2.38
CA LYS A 436 -10.86 -29.89 1.69
C LYS A 436 -9.79 -29.96 0.60
N LEU A 437 -8.74 -30.76 0.81
CA LEU A 437 -7.72 -31.00 -0.23
C LEU A 437 -8.35 -31.71 -1.44
N GLY A 438 -9.23 -32.69 -1.22
CA GLY A 438 -10.00 -33.34 -2.28
C GLY A 438 -10.91 -32.36 -3.04
N GLU A 439 -11.64 -31.51 -2.33
CA GLU A 439 -12.50 -30.47 -2.92
C GLU A 439 -11.68 -29.46 -3.76
N HIS A 440 -10.48 -29.09 -3.31
CA HIS A 440 -9.58 -28.26 -4.09
C HIS A 440 -9.07 -28.97 -5.37
N TYR A 441 -8.75 -30.26 -5.27
CA TYR A 441 -8.37 -31.07 -6.43
C TYR A 441 -9.47 -31.07 -7.50
N ASP A 442 -10.72 -31.32 -7.09
CA ASP A 442 -11.87 -31.32 -7.98
C ASP A 442 -12.13 -29.93 -8.60
N SER A 443 -12.02 -28.88 -7.77
CA SER A 443 -12.15 -27.49 -8.21
C SER A 443 -11.09 -27.08 -9.24
N ILE A 444 -9.83 -27.52 -9.04
CA ILE A 444 -8.73 -27.27 -9.97
C ILE A 444 -9.00 -28.02 -11.28
N THR A 445 -9.39 -29.29 -11.21
CA THR A 445 -9.71 -30.10 -12.40
C THR A 445 -10.84 -29.47 -13.20
N ALA A 446 -11.89 -28.98 -12.55
CA ALA A 446 -12.98 -28.27 -13.19
C ALA A 446 -12.53 -26.92 -13.79
N ALA A 447 -11.67 -26.18 -13.10
CA ALA A 447 -11.13 -24.91 -13.61
C ALA A 447 -10.26 -25.12 -14.85
N LEU A 448 -9.44 -26.19 -14.87
CA LEU A 448 -8.60 -26.54 -16.00
C LEU A 448 -9.40 -26.87 -17.25
N SER A 449 -10.50 -27.61 -17.11
CA SER A 449 -11.35 -28.01 -18.25
C SER A 449 -11.93 -26.83 -19.03
N ASN A 450 -12.03 -25.66 -18.41
CA ASN A 450 -12.54 -24.43 -19.02
C ASN A 450 -11.46 -23.57 -19.69
N LEU A 451 -10.18 -23.99 -19.63
CA LEU A 451 -9.09 -23.22 -20.24
C LEU A 451 -8.85 -23.70 -21.68
N PRO A 452 -8.53 -22.78 -22.60
CA PRO A 452 -8.23 -23.14 -24.00
C PRO A 452 -7.00 -24.04 -24.16
N ASP A 453 -6.07 -23.98 -23.22
CA ASP A 453 -4.82 -24.74 -23.20
C ASP A 453 -4.76 -25.82 -22.12
N ALA A 454 -5.93 -26.32 -21.71
CA ALA A 454 -6.09 -27.34 -20.67
C ALA A 454 -5.15 -28.53 -20.81
N GLN A 455 -4.88 -28.99 -22.04
CA GLN A 455 -4.01 -30.12 -22.29
C GLN A 455 -2.57 -29.92 -21.78
N SER A 456 -2.05 -28.69 -21.86
CA SER A 456 -0.67 -28.40 -21.38
C SER A 456 -0.58 -28.35 -19.86
N LEU A 457 -1.70 -28.25 -19.16
CA LEU A 457 -1.80 -28.05 -17.73
C LEU A 457 -2.46 -29.22 -16.98
N GLN A 458 -3.00 -30.22 -17.70
CA GLN A 458 -3.81 -31.29 -17.12
C GLN A 458 -3.12 -32.07 -15.99
N ASN A 459 -1.78 -32.16 -16.02
CA ASN A 459 -0.98 -32.90 -15.03
C ASN A 459 -0.50 -32.04 -13.87
N VAL A 460 -0.97 -30.77 -13.74
CA VAL A 460 -0.55 -29.89 -12.65
C VAL A 460 -0.92 -30.46 -11.29
N VAL A 461 -2.07 -31.13 -11.19
CA VAL A 461 -2.47 -31.92 -10.02
C VAL A 461 -2.77 -33.34 -10.44
N SER A 462 -2.45 -34.27 -9.57
CA SER A 462 -2.76 -35.69 -9.77
C SER A 462 -3.09 -36.34 -8.43
N LYS A 463 -3.83 -37.46 -8.49
CA LYS A 463 -4.11 -38.28 -7.31
C LYS A 463 -3.80 -39.76 -7.61
N LYS A 464 -3.29 -40.46 -6.62
CA LYS A 464 -3.10 -41.92 -6.66
C LYS A 464 -3.79 -42.56 -5.47
N THR A 465 -4.69 -43.48 -5.73
CA THR A 465 -5.37 -44.22 -4.66
C THR A 465 -4.38 -45.18 -4.01
N ASN A 466 -4.28 -45.12 -2.68
CA ASN A 466 -3.47 -46.01 -1.88
C ASN A 466 -4.42 -46.86 -0.99
N PRO A 467 -4.68 -48.11 -1.38
CA PRO A 467 -5.61 -48.98 -0.64
C PRO A 467 -5.10 -49.40 0.75
N ASN A 468 -3.80 -49.28 1.01
CA ASN A 468 -3.14 -49.78 2.23
C ASN A 468 -2.60 -48.66 3.12
N SER A 469 -3.23 -47.46 3.14
CA SER A 469 -2.76 -46.37 3.99
C SER A 469 -2.99 -46.69 5.47
N PRO A 470 -1.95 -46.65 6.33
CA PRO A 470 -2.10 -46.92 7.78
C PRO A 470 -3.00 -45.91 8.48
N GLN A 471 -3.28 -44.79 7.85
CA GLN A 471 -4.04 -43.64 8.38
C GLN A 471 -5.46 -43.58 7.82
N GLY A 472 -5.89 -44.57 7.03
CA GLY A 472 -7.19 -44.59 6.37
C GLY A 472 -7.31 -43.60 5.19
N ILE A 473 -6.18 -43.05 4.73
CA ILE A 473 -6.14 -42.18 3.57
C ILE A 473 -6.14 -43.04 2.33
N GLN A 474 -7.16 -42.89 1.49
CA GLN A 474 -7.26 -43.72 0.25
C GLN A 474 -6.58 -43.05 -0.95
N ASP A 475 -6.46 -41.71 -0.96
CA ASP A 475 -5.88 -40.95 -2.06
C ASP A 475 -4.65 -40.17 -1.59
N ASN A 476 -3.56 -40.26 -2.35
CA ASN A 476 -2.42 -39.36 -2.20
C ASN A 476 -2.49 -38.30 -3.31
N TYR A 477 -2.40 -37.06 -2.93
CA TYR A 477 -2.47 -35.91 -3.82
C TYR A 477 -1.09 -35.35 -4.13
N TYR A 478 -0.87 -34.98 -5.39
CA TYR A 478 0.40 -34.50 -5.89
C TYR A 478 0.20 -33.21 -6.68
N ILE A 479 1.22 -32.37 -6.71
CA ILE A 479 1.29 -31.16 -7.53
C ILE A 479 2.61 -31.12 -8.27
N ASP A 480 2.56 -30.80 -9.57
CA ASP A 480 3.75 -30.52 -10.37
C ASP A 480 4.13 -29.05 -10.20
N SER A 481 5.26 -28.81 -9.54
CA SER A 481 5.75 -27.46 -9.27
C SER A 481 6.16 -26.68 -10.52
N ASN A 482 6.61 -27.39 -11.57
CA ASN A 482 7.01 -26.74 -12.81
C ASN A 482 5.79 -26.23 -13.57
N ILE A 483 4.74 -27.06 -13.67
CA ILE A 483 3.48 -26.65 -14.30
C ILE A 483 2.79 -25.55 -13.45
N HIS A 484 2.82 -25.65 -12.13
CA HIS A 484 2.30 -24.58 -11.25
C HIS A 484 3.02 -23.24 -11.48
N SER A 485 4.35 -23.26 -11.58
CA SER A 485 5.13 -22.06 -11.89
C SER A 485 4.78 -21.48 -13.27
N GLN A 486 4.48 -22.32 -14.26
CA GLN A 486 3.99 -21.87 -15.56
C GLN A 486 2.61 -21.18 -15.45
N VAL A 487 1.69 -21.75 -14.66
CA VAL A 487 0.38 -21.11 -14.40
C VAL A 487 0.55 -19.76 -13.72
N GLN A 488 1.44 -19.68 -12.74
CA GLN A 488 1.76 -18.42 -12.04
C GLN A 488 2.32 -17.37 -13.00
N SER A 489 3.28 -17.73 -13.83
CA SER A 489 3.85 -16.83 -14.86
C SER A 489 2.77 -16.34 -15.83
N ARG A 490 1.92 -17.23 -16.35
CA ARG A 490 0.81 -16.87 -17.24
C ARG A 490 -0.21 -15.96 -16.56
N SER A 491 -0.54 -16.24 -15.31
CA SER A 491 -1.45 -15.39 -14.52
C SER A 491 -0.88 -13.98 -14.35
N GLN A 492 0.42 -13.84 -14.09
CA GLN A 492 1.10 -12.56 -13.99
C GLN A 492 1.16 -11.82 -15.33
N GLU A 493 1.50 -12.53 -16.41
CA GLU A 493 1.54 -11.97 -17.76
C GLU A 493 0.18 -11.44 -18.20
N LEU A 494 -0.88 -12.26 -18.06
CA LEU A 494 -2.25 -11.86 -18.37
C LEU A 494 -2.74 -10.74 -17.45
N GLY A 495 -2.40 -10.80 -16.17
CA GLY A 495 -2.75 -9.79 -15.18
C GLY A 495 -2.10 -8.43 -15.44
N SER A 496 -0.92 -8.40 -16.05
CA SER A 496 -0.21 -7.18 -16.45
C SER A 496 -0.75 -6.56 -17.76
N ASN A 497 -1.58 -7.29 -18.51
CA ASN A 497 -2.12 -6.78 -19.76
C ASN A 497 -3.08 -5.60 -19.49
N PRO A 498 -2.85 -4.43 -20.10
CA PRO A 498 -3.66 -3.24 -19.84
C PRO A 498 -5.12 -3.41 -20.23
N PHE A 499 -5.43 -4.30 -21.17
CA PHE A 499 -6.81 -4.55 -21.62
C PHE A 499 -7.63 -5.40 -20.64
N ARG A 500 -7.02 -6.02 -19.64
CA ARG A 500 -7.74 -6.69 -18.55
C ARG A 500 -8.69 -5.74 -17.82
N ARG A 501 -8.27 -4.50 -17.59
CA ARG A 501 -9.07 -3.48 -16.88
C ARG A 501 -10.14 -2.84 -17.78
N ALA A 502 -9.99 -2.93 -19.08
CA ALA A 502 -10.87 -2.29 -20.04
C ALA A 502 -12.29 -2.87 -20.03
N GLY A 503 -12.42 -4.16 -19.77
CA GLY A 503 -13.73 -4.84 -19.73
C GLY A 503 -14.65 -4.35 -18.61
N LEU A 504 -14.12 -3.69 -17.59
CA LEU A 504 -14.89 -3.10 -16.49
C LEU A 504 -15.51 -1.74 -16.85
N ILE A 505 -15.03 -1.08 -17.91
CA ILE A 505 -15.37 0.31 -18.22
C ILE A 505 -16.28 0.42 -19.43
N ALA A 506 -16.04 -0.32 -20.52
CA ALA A 506 -16.90 -0.38 -21.71
C ALA A 506 -16.46 -1.49 -22.66
N ALA A 507 -17.41 -2.03 -23.46
CA ALA A 507 -17.14 -3.02 -24.52
C ALA A 507 -16.26 -2.46 -25.65
N SER A 508 -16.20 -1.16 -25.84
CA SER A 508 -15.26 -0.46 -26.71
C SER A 508 -15.05 0.98 -26.22
N THR A 509 -13.81 1.47 -26.31
CA THR A 509 -13.48 2.85 -26.02
C THR A 509 -12.72 3.46 -27.18
N THR A 510 -12.99 4.74 -27.43
CA THR A 510 -12.30 5.55 -28.43
C THR A 510 -11.67 6.74 -27.71
N ASN A 511 -10.39 6.94 -27.91
CA ASN A 511 -9.66 8.08 -27.36
C ASN A 511 -8.94 8.79 -28.50
N ASN A 512 -9.01 10.12 -28.52
CA ASN A 512 -8.39 10.94 -29.52
C ASN A 512 -7.13 11.61 -28.98
N GLY A 513 -6.14 11.77 -29.85
CA GLY A 513 -4.87 12.43 -29.54
C GLY A 513 -4.50 13.46 -30.59
N ALA A 514 -3.90 14.54 -30.16
CA ALA A 514 -3.32 15.53 -31.06
C ALA A 514 -2.17 14.92 -31.85
N MET A 515 -2.08 15.28 -33.12
CA MET A 515 -1.07 14.83 -34.06
C MET A 515 -0.42 16.02 -34.76
N ASN A 516 0.89 16.01 -34.84
CA ASN A 516 1.66 17.02 -35.57
C ASN A 516 2.79 16.38 -36.36
N GLY A 517 3.20 17.03 -37.42
CA GLY A 517 4.23 16.46 -38.26
C GLY A 517 4.58 17.31 -39.49
N ILE A 518 5.35 16.71 -40.37
CA ILE A 518 5.83 17.30 -41.61
C ILE A 518 5.48 16.40 -42.79
N GLY A 519 5.17 17.00 -43.91
CA GLY A 519 4.90 16.29 -45.15
C GLY A 519 5.79 16.75 -46.29
N PHE A 520 6.12 15.84 -47.18
CA PHE A 520 6.91 16.09 -48.38
C PHE A 520 6.22 15.42 -49.57
N GLN A 521 6.15 16.15 -50.69
CA GLN A 521 5.58 15.65 -51.94
C GLN A 521 6.48 16.03 -53.14
N VAL A 522 6.54 15.15 -54.11
CA VAL A 522 7.20 15.36 -55.38
C VAL A 522 6.34 14.82 -56.50
N GLY A 523 6.16 15.58 -57.53
CA GLY A 523 5.28 15.13 -58.61
C GLY A 523 5.30 16.04 -59.83
N TYR A 524 4.32 15.77 -60.68
CA TYR A 524 4.10 16.48 -61.92
C TYR A 524 2.68 17.02 -61.96
N LYS A 525 2.51 18.28 -62.37
CA LYS A 525 1.25 18.94 -62.61
C LYS A 525 1.04 19.22 -64.08
N GLN A 526 -0.17 19.00 -64.57
CA GLN A 526 -0.57 19.19 -65.93
C GLN A 526 -1.89 19.95 -66.00
N PHE A 527 -1.95 21.04 -66.79
CA PHE A 527 -3.15 21.81 -66.98
C PHE A 527 -3.71 21.58 -68.38
N PHE A 528 -5.03 21.61 -68.52
CA PHE A 528 -5.77 21.31 -69.73
C PHE A 528 -6.42 22.58 -70.29
N GLY A 529 -6.52 22.66 -71.61
CA GLY A 529 -7.19 23.72 -72.35
C GLY A 529 -6.43 25.05 -72.40
N LYS A 530 -6.86 25.94 -73.29
CA LYS A 530 -6.20 27.26 -73.51
C LYS A 530 -6.21 28.17 -72.27
N ASN A 531 -7.27 28.04 -71.43
CA ASN A 531 -7.45 28.89 -70.26
C ASN A 531 -6.83 28.30 -68.97
N LYS A 532 -6.26 27.09 -69.01
CA LYS A 532 -5.62 26.40 -67.92
C LYS A 532 -6.40 26.46 -66.57
N ARG A 533 -7.72 26.44 -66.66
CA ARG A 533 -8.60 26.47 -65.48
C ARG A 533 -8.64 25.13 -64.75
N TRP A 534 -8.45 24.05 -65.49
CA TRP A 534 -8.51 22.68 -65.01
C TRP A 534 -7.18 22.02 -65.22
N GLY A 535 -6.76 21.25 -64.26
CA GLY A 535 -5.53 20.46 -64.32
C GLY A 535 -5.61 19.22 -63.48
N ALA A 536 -4.64 18.37 -63.64
CA ALA A 536 -4.40 17.24 -62.77
C ALA A 536 -2.94 17.28 -62.25
N ARG A 537 -2.71 16.74 -61.09
CA ARG A 537 -1.37 16.48 -60.62
C ARG A 537 -1.25 15.06 -60.15
N TYR A 538 -0.06 14.47 -60.30
CA TYR A 538 0.31 13.12 -59.87
C TYR A 538 1.58 13.26 -59.06
N TYR A 539 1.61 12.62 -57.89
CA TYR A 539 2.75 12.80 -56.98
C TYR A 539 2.98 11.59 -56.08
N GLY A 540 4.25 11.44 -55.68
CA GLY A 540 4.63 10.64 -54.52
C GLY A 540 4.69 11.50 -53.27
N PHE A 541 4.36 10.96 -52.15
CA PHE A 541 4.41 11.70 -50.90
C PHE A 541 4.89 10.85 -49.73
N VAL A 542 5.44 11.53 -48.72
CA VAL A 542 5.80 10.95 -47.42
C VAL A 542 5.41 11.97 -46.35
N ASP A 543 4.60 11.51 -45.42
CA ASP A 543 4.23 12.27 -44.23
C ASP A 543 4.82 11.56 -43.00
N TYR A 544 5.49 12.30 -42.12
CA TYR A 544 5.84 11.94 -40.80
C TYR A 544 4.94 12.69 -39.80
N ASN A 545 4.36 12.00 -38.85
CA ASN A 545 3.57 12.60 -37.81
C ASN A 545 3.90 11.94 -36.49
N HIS A 546 3.92 12.76 -35.44
CA HIS A 546 4.01 12.31 -34.06
C HIS A 546 2.66 12.50 -33.39
N THR A 547 2.18 11.51 -32.64
CA THR A 547 0.91 11.57 -31.93
C THR A 547 1.00 10.97 -30.55
N TYR A 548 0.34 11.63 -29.60
CA TYR A 548 0.20 11.16 -28.24
C TYR A 548 -1.28 10.96 -27.89
N ASN A 549 -1.66 9.69 -27.70
CA ASN A 549 -3.01 9.31 -27.33
C ASN A 549 -3.04 8.96 -25.85
N LYS A 550 -3.86 9.69 -25.06
CA LYS A 550 -4.16 9.35 -23.67
C LYS A 550 -5.35 8.42 -23.64
N SER A 551 -5.22 7.31 -22.93
CA SER A 551 -6.35 6.43 -22.66
C SER A 551 -6.43 6.06 -21.18
N GLN A 552 -7.60 5.56 -20.76
CA GLN A 552 -7.77 5.08 -19.38
C GLN A 552 -6.95 3.81 -19.09
N PHE A 553 -6.42 3.16 -20.12
CA PHE A 553 -5.69 1.90 -20.00
C PHE A 553 -4.19 2.09 -20.08
N PHE A 554 -3.76 2.84 -21.08
CA PHE A 554 -2.37 3.19 -21.29
C PHE A 554 -2.25 4.38 -22.24
N ASN A 555 -1.20 5.14 -22.09
CA ASN A 555 -0.86 6.18 -23.01
C ASN A 555 0.00 5.61 -24.14
N SER A 556 -0.30 5.96 -25.39
CA SER A 556 0.51 5.57 -26.52
C SER A 556 1.16 6.79 -27.15
N ASP A 557 2.45 6.69 -27.33
CA ASP A 557 3.30 7.63 -28.05
C ASP A 557 3.73 6.96 -29.36
N SER A 558 3.36 7.55 -30.50
CA SER A 558 3.49 6.87 -31.78
C SER A 558 4.00 7.80 -32.87
N ASP A 559 4.97 7.31 -33.61
CA ASP A 559 5.45 7.89 -34.86
C ASP A 559 4.70 7.26 -36.02
N VAL A 560 4.01 8.09 -36.79
CA VAL A 560 3.17 7.65 -37.89
C VAL A 560 3.77 8.08 -39.23
N TRP A 561 4.21 7.10 -39.98
CA TRP A 561 4.70 7.30 -41.33
C TRP A 561 3.62 6.94 -42.33
N THR A 562 3.28 7.88 -43.24
CA THR A 562 2.35 7.62 -44.33
C THR A 562 3.04 7.96 -45.66
N TYR A 563 3.14 7.00 -46.54
CA TYR A 563 3.86 7.13 -47.78
C TYR A 563 3.11 6.49 -48.94
N GLY A 564 3.10 7.14 -50.09
CA GLY A 564 2.34 6.62 -51.21
C GLY A 564 2.31 7.53 -52.41
N VAL A 565 1.30 7.32 -53.21
CA VAL A 565 1.06 8.10 -54.46
C VAL A 565 -0.30 8.76 -54.40
N GLY A 566 -0.44 9.90 -55.01
CA GLY A 566 -1.67 10.67 -55.07
C GLY A 566 -1.94 11.25 -56.43
N SER A 567 -3.21 11.50 -56.68
CA SER A 567 -3.67 12.24 -57.85
C SER A 567 -4.78 13.20 -57.42
N ASP A 568 -4.58 14.49 -57.78
CA ASP A 568 -5.56 15.54 -57.47
C ASP A 568 -6.01 16.23 -58.78
N LEU A 569 -7.27 16.58 -58.83
CA LEU A 569 -7.87 17.48 -59.76
C LEU A 569 -7.62 18.92 -59.28
N LEU A 570 -7.16 19.80 -60.14
CA LEU A 570 -6.89 21.21 -59.88
C LEU A 570 -7.91 22.09 -60.55
N VAL A 571 -8.46 23.07 -59.85
CA VAL A 571 -9.44 24.02 -60.36
C VAL A 571 -8.98 25.45 -60.01
N ASN A 572 -8.68 26.27 -60.97
CA ASN A 572 -8.32 27.66 -60.76
C ASN A 572 -9.50 28.60 -60.87
N PHE A 573 -9.81 29.34 -59.82
CA PHE A 573 -10.83 30.40 -59.81
C PHE A 573 -10.27 31.70 -60.35
N ILE A 574 -9.03 32.00 -60.02
CA ILE A 574 -8.24 33.11 -60.54
C ILE A 574 -7.03 32.48 -61.22
N ASN A 575 -6.86 32.77 -62.50
CA ASN A 575 -5.73 32.25 -63.25
C ASN A 575 -4.95 33.40 -63.88
N ASP A 576 -3.63 33.39 -63.63
CA ASP A 576 -2.64 34.32 -64.25
C ASP A 576 -2.98 35.80 -64.11
N LYS A 577 -3.64 36.22 -63.02
CA LYS A 577 -3.92 37.64 -62.79
C LYS A 577 -2.58 38.39 -62.62
N ALA A 578 -2.28 39.24 -63.59
CA ALA A 578 -1.06 40.01 -63.59
C ALA A 578 -1.07 41.11 -62.52
N THR A 579 -0.04 41.21 -61.75
CA THR A 579 0.27 42.28 -60.82
C THR A 579 1.57 43.00 -61.35
N LYS A 580 1.97 44.08 -60.67
CA LYS A 580 3.11 44.93 -61.11
C LYS A 580 4.43 44.11 -61.27
N HIS A 581 4.62 43.05 -60.51
CA HIS A 581 5.82 42.23 -60.48
C HIS A 581 5.62 40.73 -60.62
N ASN A 582 4.42 40.23 -60.40
CA ASN A 582 4.12 38.79 -60.33
C ASN A 582 2.79 38.47 -61.03
N LYS A 583 2.62 37.24 -61.42
CA LYS A 583 1.32 36.65 -61.76
C LYS A 583 0.83 35.78 -60.61
N ILE A 584 -0.44 35.88 -60.30
CA ILE A 584 -1.09 35.16 -59.18
C ILE A 584 -2.16 34.26 -59.73
N SER A 585 -2.15 33.00 -59.30
CA SER A 585 -3.26 32.08 -59.50
C SER A 585 -3.76 31.61 -58.12
N PHE A 586 -5.06 31.52 -58.03
CA PHE A 586 -5.74 31.01 -56.82
C PHE A 586 -6.81 29.96 -57.25
N GLY A 587 -6.80 28.83 -56.55
CA GLY A 587 -7.67 27.73 -56.89
C GLY A 587 -7.88 26.74 -55.76
N ALA A 588 -8.61 25.68 -56.06
CA ALA A 588 -8.81 24.54 -55.19
C ALA A 588 -8.23 23.27 -55.81
N PHE A 589 -8.03 22.31 -55.02
CA PHE A 589 -7.70 20.95 -55.44
C PHE A 589 -8.48 19.93 -54.65
N GLY A 590 -8.73 18.76 -55.29
CA GLY A 590 -9.35 17.61 -54.62
C GLY A 590 -8.93 16.32 -55.29
N GLY A 591 -8.61 15.33 -54.48
CA GLY A 591 -8.15 14.05 -55.01
C GLY A 591 -8.07 12.93 -54.01
N ILE A 592 -7.41 11.87 -54.46
CA ILE A 592 -7.27 10.62 -53.71
C ILE A 592 -5.77 10.28 -53.60
N GLN A 593 -5.47 9.61 -52.50
CA GLN A 593 -4.11 9.10 -52.25
C GLN A 593 -4.20 7.61 -51.88
N LEU A 594 -3.35 6.78 -52.43
CA LEU A 594 -3.13 5.40 -52.12
C LEU A 594 -1.78 5.29 -51.40
N ALA A 595 -1.82 4.79 -50.17
CA ALA A 595 -0.67 4.83 -49.28
C ALA A 595 -0.52 3.58 -48.42
N GLY A 596 0.68 3.41 -47.90
CA GLY A 596 0.98 2.62 -46.71
C GLY A 596 1.06 3.52 -45.49
N THR A 597 0.52 3.10 -44.39
CA THR A 597 0.71 3.77 -43.11
C THR A 597 1.37 2.82 -42.13
N SER A 598 2.44 3.27 -41.47
CA SER A 598 3.14 2.52 -40.43
C SER A 598 3.04 3.27 -39.11
N TRP A 599 2.65 2.57 -38.08
CA TRP A 599 2.56 3.06 -36.71
C TRP A 599 3.72 2.45 -35.91
N LEU A 600 4.63 3.26 -35.42
CA LEU A 600 5.78 2.89 -34.63
C LEU A 600 5.62 3.48 -33.24
N ASN A 601 5.32 2.63 -32.26
CA ASN A 601 5.14 3.08 -30.90
C ASN A 601 6.46 3.03 -30.16
N SER A 602 6.85 4.13 -29.53
CA SER A 602 8.11 4.26 -28.80
C SER A 602 7.99 3.91 -27.31
N GLN A 603 6.84 4.14 -26.73
CA GLN A 603 6.54 3.74 -25.33
C GLN A 603 5.42 2.72 -25.34
N TYR A 604 5.79 1.49 -25.10
CA TYR A 604 4.90 0.39 -25.26
C TYR A 604 4.84 -0.46 -23.99
N VAL A 605 3.65 -0.60 -23.43
CA VAL A 605 3.39 -1.75 -22.58
C VAL A 605 3.63 -2.96 -23.46
N ASN A 606 4.59 -3.78 -23.09
CA ASN A 606 5.03 -4.92 -23.91
C ASN A 606 3.89 -5.93 -24.06
N LEU A 607 2.95 -5.64 -24.94
CA LEU A 607 1.85 -6.53 -25.29
C LEU A 607 2.35 -7.84 -25.93
N ALA A 608 3.60 -7.84 -26.39
CA ALA A 608 4.24 -8.98 -27.05
C ALA A 608 4.65 -10.09 -26.07
N ASN A 609 4.86 -9.78 -24.78
CA ASN A 609 5.30 -10.79 -23.79
C ASN A 609 4.18 -11.72 -23.30
N VAL A 610 2.93 -11.50 -23.70
CA VAL A 610 1.80 -12.38 -23.39
C VAL A 610 1.87 -13.69 -24.22
N ASN A 611 2.97 -13.97 -24.87
CA ASN A 611 2.99 -14.72 -26.14
C ASN A 611 3.51 -16.13 -26.13
N ASN A 612 3.86 -16.74 -25.02
CA ASN A 612 4.33 -18.12 -25.14
C ASN A 612 3.20 -19.11 -25.49
N TYR A 613 1.96 -18.80 -25.16
CA TYR A 613 0.79 -19.65 -25.41
C TYR A 613 -0.33 -18.97 -26.23
N TYR A 614 -0.56 -17.69 -25.99
CA TYR A 614 -1.59 -16.93 -26.68
C TYR A 614 -0.93 -15.96 -27.64
N LYS A 615 -0.87 -16.34 -28.93
CA LYS A 615 -0.17 -15.54 -29.95
C LYS A 615 -0.96 -14.28 -30.26
N ALA A 616 -0.44 -13.14 -29.85
CA ALA A 616 -0.92 -11.87 -30.32
C ALA A 616 -0.46 -11.63 -31.76
N LYS A 617 -1.33 -11.06 -32.57
CA LYS A 617 -0.98 -10.54 -33.88
C LYS A 617 -0.68 -9.05 -33.76
N ILE A 618 0.51 -8.63 -34.14
CA ILE A 618 0.90 -7.24 -34.21
C ILE A 618 1.09 -6.88 -35.68
N ASN A 619 0.40 -5.85 -36.15
CA ASN A 619 0.50 -5.34 -37.49
C ASN A 619 0.76 -3.83 -37.43
N THR A 620 2.01 -3.46 -37.63
CA THR A 620 2.46 -2.07 -37.58
C THR A 620 2.12 -1.27 -38.82
N SER A 621 1.82 -1.93 -39.95
CA SER A 621 1.64 -1.27 -41.22
C SER A 621 0.39 -1.79 -41.94
N ASN A 622 -0.34 -0.91 -42.56
CA ASN A 622 -1.44 -1.29 -43.42
C ASN A 622 -1.62 -0.38 -44.62
N PHE A 623 -2.42 -0.83 -45.58
CA PHE A 623 -2.86 -0.01 -46.70
C PHE A 623 -3.79 1.10 -46.21
N GLN A 624 -3.67 2.29 -46.84
CA GLN A 624 -4.44 3.46 -46.49
C GLN A 624 -5.02 4.12 -47.76
N PHE A 625 -6.27 4.48 -47.71
CA PHE A 625 -6.93 5.32 -48.73
C PHE A 625 -7.25 6.67 -48.08
N LEU A 626 -6.82 7.77 -48.71
CA LEU A 626 -7.04 9.10 -48.19
C LEU A 626 -7.71 9.99 -49.24
N PHE A 627 -8.62 10.84 -48.77
CA PHE A 627 -9.05 12.01 -49.53
C PHE A 627 -8.15 13.19 -49.23
N ASN A 628 -7.83 13.98 -50.30
CA ASN A 628 -6.99 15.18 -50.23
C ASN A 628 -7.76 16.34 -50.81
N LEU A 629 -8.03 17.39 -50.06
CA LEU A 629 -8.83 18.55 -50.44
C LEU A 629 -8.15 19.81 -49.93
N GLY A 630 -8.19 20.90 -50.74
CA GLY A 630 -7.60 22.13 -50.22
C GLY A 630 -7.67 23.31 -51.21
N LEU A 631 -7.09 24.39 -50.74
CA LEU A 631 -6.91 25.62 -51.50
C LEU A 631 -5.45 25.80 -51.87
N ARG A 632 -5.17 26.39 -52.99
CA ARG A 632 -3.84 26.61 -53.49
C ARG A 632 -3.71 28.02 -54.03
N THR A 633 -2.52 28.58 -53.84
CA THR A 633 -2.12 29.83 -54.44
C THR A 633 -0.74 29.67 -55.05
N ASN A 634 -0.55 30.18 -56.28
CA ASN A 634 0.71 30.18 -56.98
C ASN A 634 1.10 31.60 -57.36
N LEU A 635 2.39 31.90 -57.21
CA LEU A 635 3.01 33.13 -57.54
C LEU A 635 4.14 32.84 -58.56
N ALA A 636 4.10 33.43 -59.72
CA ALA A 636 5.18 33.37 -60.68
C ALA A 636 5.72 34.78 -60.96
N ARG A 637 7.01 34.96 -61.04
CA ARG A 637 7.62 36.25 -61.42
C ARG A 637 7.30 36.57 -62.85
N ASN A 638 7.00 37.81 -63.09
CA ASN A 638 6.92 38.32 -64.49
C ASN A 638 8.28 38.14 -65.20
N LYS A 639 8.23 37.58 -66.40
CA LYS A 639 9.40 37.16 -67.17
C LYS A 639 10.36 38.32 -67.49
N ARG A 640 11.65 38.10 -67.29
CA ARG A 640 12.74 38.93 -67.96
C ARG A 640 12.95 38.36 -69.35
N ARG A 641 13.15 39.23 -70.35
CA ARG A 641 13.46 38.82 -71.71
C ARG A 641 14.65 37.85 -71.73
N GLY A 642 14.42 36.60 -72.23
CA GLY A 642 15.49 35.66 -72.48
C GLY A 642 15.52 34.39 -71.64
N THR A 643 14.52 34.12 -70.74
CA THR A 643 14.42 32.86 -69.98
C THR A 643 13.17 32.08 -70.38
N GLU A 644 13.32 30.75 -70.67
CA GLU A 644 12.25 29.94 -71.16
C GLU A 644 11.32 29.47 -70.01
N HIS A 645 11.78 29.38 -68.75
CA HIS A 645 11.02 28.95 -67.62
C HIS A 645 11.06 29.94 -66.45
N SER A 646 9.94 30.06 -65.70
CA SER A 646 9.90 30.86 -64.47
C SER A 646 9.61 29.98 -63.29
N ALA A 647 10.43 30.04 -62.25
CA ALA A 647 10.16 29.38 -60.99
C ALA A 647 8.84 29.88 -60.40
N GLN A 648 8.01 28.93 -59.96
CA GLN A 648 6.72 29.17 -59.32
C GLN A 648 6.83 28.86 -57.86
N HIS A 649 6.31 29.77 -57.06
CA HIS A 649 6.23 29.62 -55.59
C HIS A 649 4.75 29.58 -55.18
N GLY A 650 4.35 28.54 -54.46
CA GLY A 650 2.97 28.36 -54.03
C GLY A 650 2.84 28.08 -52.57
N MET A 651 1.65 28.30 -52.11
CA MET A 651 1.20 27.85 -50.78
C MET A 651 -0.07 27.05 -50.94
N GLU A 652 -0.16 25.96 -50.22
CA GLU A 652 -1.34 25.10 -50.18
C GLU A 652 -1.78 24.90 -48.75
N LEU A 653 -3.06 25.16 -48.50
CA LEU A 653 -3.75 24.83 -47.30
C LEU A 653 -4.73 23.68 -47.61
N GLY A 654 -4.51 22.53 -47.03
CA GLY A 654 -5.33 21.37 -47.34
C GLY A 654 -5.63 20.49 -46.16
N VAL A 655 -6.52 19.54 -46.38
CA VAL A 655 -6.93 18.53 -45.43
C VAL A 655 -6.79 17.15 -46.05
N LYS A 656 -6.12 16.25 -45.36
CA LYS A 656 -6.03 14.83 -45.68
C LYS A 656 -6.96 14.04 -44.73
N ILE A 657 -7.83 13.19 -45.28
CA ILE A 657 -8.81 12.40 -44.56
C ILE A 657 -8.58 10.92 -44.87
N PRO A 658 -7.87 10.19 -44.00
CA PRO A 658 -7.71 8.74 -44.08
C PRO A 658 -9.02 8.00 -43.80
N THR A 659 -9.25 6.88 -44.48
CA THR A 659 -10.53 6.15 -44.37
C THR A 659 -10.41 4.80 -43.65
N ILE A 660 -9.22 4.23 -43.53
CA ILE A 660 -9.03 2.85 -43.08
C ILE A 660 -8.37 2.84 -41.71
N ASN A 661 -8.86 2.01 -40.78
CA ASN A 661 -8.26 1.79 -39.48
C ASN A 661 -7.09 0.80 -39.58
N THR A 662 -6.04 1.03 -38.85
CA THR A 662 -4.94 0.08 -38.67
C THR A 662 -5.29 -0.86 -37.51
N ASN A 663 -5.52 -2.14 -37.77
CA ASN A 663 -5.63 -3.18 -36.73
C ASN A 663 -4.24 -3.49 -36.22
N TYR A 664 -3.80 -2.71 -35.22
CA TYR A 664 -2.43 -2.75 -34.73
C TYR A 664 -2.14 -4.01 -33.90
N TYR A 665 -3.05 -4.38 -33.02
CA TYR A 665 -2.90 -5.51 -32.13
C TYR A 665 -4.20 -6.32 -32.05
N SER A 666 -4.06 -7.64 -31.99
CA SER A 666 -5.19 -8.53 -31.80
C SER A 666 -4.80 -9.73 -30.94
N LEU A 667 -5.58 -9.98 -29.87
CA LEU A 667 -5.43 -11.13 -28.98
C LEU A 667 -6.80 -11.53 -28.45
N LEU A 668 -7.18 -12.81 -28.58
CA LEU A 668 -8.43 -13.37 -28.05
C LEU A 668 -9.67 -12.55 -28.38
N GLY A 669 -9.76 -12.08 -29.62
CA GLY A 669 -10.87 -11.23 -30.08
C GLY A 669 -10.74 -9.75 -29.69
N THR A 670 -9.87 -9.41 -28.76
CA THR A 670 -9.55 -8.01 -28.43
C THR A 670 -8.75 -7.40 -29.56
N THR A 671 -9.13 -6.21 -29.99
CA THR A 671 -8.42 -5.46 -31.03
C THR A 671 -8.08 -4.06 -30.55
N LEU A 672 -6.84 -3.67 -30.79
CA LEU A 672 -6.36 -2.30 -30.69
C LEU A 672 -6.23 -1.76 -32.12
N GLN A 673 -6.96 -0.71 -32.42
CA GLN A 673 -6.99 -0.06 -33.71
C GLN A 673 -6.49 1.38 -33.58
N TYR A 674 -5.67 1.80 -34.52
CA TYR A 674 -5.29 3.20 -34.69
C TYR A 674 -5.92 3.76 -35.96
N ARG A 675 -6.31 5.02 -35.90
CA ARG A 675 -6.80 5.77 -37.06
C ARG A 675 -6.28 7.20 -36.99
N ARG A 676 -5.70 7.66 -38.08
CA ARG A 676 -5.52 9.08 -38.34
C ARG A 676 -6.86 9.64 -38.79
N LEU A 677 -7.47 10.56 -38.04
CA LEU A 677 -8.80 11.07 -38.34
C LEU A 677 -8.77 12.06 -39.48
N TYR A 678 -7.91 13.04 -39.35
CA TYR A 678 -7.63 14.06 -40.38
C TYR A 678 -6.26 14.68 -40.10
N SER A 679 -5.76 15.40 -41.13
CA SER A 679 -4.64 16.30 -40.95
C SER A 679 -4.86 17.52 -41.80
N VAL A 680 -4.78 18.70 -41.18
CA VAL A 680 -4.72 19.98 -41.86
C VAL A 680 -3.25 20.32 -42.11
N TYR A 681 -2.89 20.68 -43.28
CA TYR A 681 -1.51 20.99 -43.62
C TYR A 681 -1.36 22.33 -44.33
N LEU A 682 -0.20 22.96 -44.15
CA LEU A 682 0.24 24.14 -44.86
C LEU A 682 1.55 23.80 -45.57
N ASN A 683 1.50 23.68 -46.87
CA ASN A 683 2.66 23.36 -47.71
C ASN A 683 3.16 24.59 -48.45
N TYR A 684 4.46 24.73 -48.51
CA TYR A 684 5.13 25.52 -49.49
C TYR A 684 5.45 24.67 -50.71
N VAL A 685 5.09 25.17 -51.88
CA VAL A 685 5.23 24.46 -53.15
C VAL A 685 6.22 25.24 -54.02
N PHE A 686 7.21 24.53 -54.51
CA PHE A 686 8.12 25.04 -55.56
C PHE A 686 7.91 24.21 -56.81
N ALA A 687 7.65 24.88 -57.92
CA ALA A 687 7.50 24.21 -59.19
C ALA A 687 8.39 24.88 -60.27
N TYR A 688 8.91 24.04 -61.15
CA TYR A 688 9.83 24.41 -62.20
C TYR A 688 9.50 23.70 -63.49
#